data_6dce925c4443dd300d72df27b6d36e7f
#
_entry.id   6dce925c4443dd300d72df27b6d36e7f
#
_cell.length_a   1.000
_cell.length_b   1.000
_cell.length_c   1.000
_cell.angle_alpha   90.00
_cell.angle_beta   90.00
_cell.angle_gamma   90.00
#
_symmetry.space_group_name_H-M   'P 1'
#
loop_
_entity.id
_entity.type
_entity.pdbx_description
1 polymer ?
#
loop_
_entity_poly.entity_id
_entity_poly.type
_entity_poly.pdbx_seq_one_letter_code
_entity_poly.pdbx_strand_id
1 'polypeptide(L)'
;MKKRPEILAPCGNMASLKAAIAAGADACYLAGNSFGARAYADNFSPDELIEAIEYAHLYGVKVYLTCNTLIKNTELSSVYAMLLPLYEAGLDAVLVQDFGVLRLLRNAFPDMEIHTSTQMNILTPAGAQLAKDMGATRVVAAREMSIKELANIKANVDIELEAFVHGAMCLCYSGRCLMSSMAGGRSGNRGRCAQPCRQKYNGEYLLSMRDLCSLQFIPELTDAGVDSLKIEGRMKNEYYTAATVEAYRNLAESYINGSFTAEKVDYYEKRLLDIFNRGGFSSGYMVRSRDEDEWDEVLIDKSMPGRRGVKVGSISRIMDGQVGFKVETDLGIGDELMIDAQSPISITSNKEAVAGEMVSLNAPETRKISKGTNIYRTRSKALTEDIEALINRDNRLPINGKVEAICGDDLSVTFERDGFSSTVYGGKVEPASKRPIDVETIRNKVSQLGNTSFYIDKLSIDCDGKGFVRIGDISELRRQAAEELELKIRKSRSRNIQDARSYEAINKEISPKKGFEGQSNNYYYSFSYPYQVEAFLNNIPNEIIGISGYIFIILDLGLGGFTKEELEILKSSVAEVMSNFAPEAYRIELGLPYINRGEYDIQEDYGDFIESISGLYIRSIDDLAAVRNSFADYGRNKGFEDKDILLSSSIYLYNDVSVAEIVDILSGHKGMVLYEKSLELSERELKAMNYDNESFTLYYGKLPLMVTSGLRDTTGTLTDDKGHRVSVIKCGGLCYNVILSGLPQSLHGISRAGLCSFTNESAEEIRDILSENPRFIDKKLFTRGHFEKGI
;
A
#
# COMPACT_ATOMS: atom_id res chain seq x y z
N MET A 1 14.24 -13.15 24.38
CA MET A 1 13.55 -11.84 24.55
C MET A 1 12.72 -11.57 23.31
N LYS A 2 11.51 -11.04 23.43
CA LYS A 2 10.71 -10.60 22.28
C LYS A 2 11.46 -9.47 21.56
N LYS A 3 11.50 -9.50 20.23
CA LYS A 3 12.08 -8.44 19.42
C LYS A 3 11.04 -7.34 19.25
N ARG A 4 11.42 -6.07 19.43
CA ARG A 4 10.56 -4.94 19.11
C ARG A 4 10.36 -4.87 17.59
N PRO A 5 9.13 -4.72 17.09
CA PRO A 5 8.91 -4.50 15.68
C PRO A 5 9.52 -3.18 15.20
N GLU A 6 9.93 -3.14 13.95
CA GLU A 6 10.39 -1.96 13.23
C GLU A 6 9.27 -0.91 13.15
N ILE A 7 9.57 0.35 13.40
CA ILE A 7 8.65 1.47 13.16
C ILE A 7 8.98 2.08 11.81
N LEU A 8 8.08 1.87 10.83
CA LEU A 8 8.25 2.31 9.45
C LEU A 8 7.46 3.60 9.20
N ALA A 9 8.20 4.70 9.03
CA ALA A 9 7.66 6.05 8.92
C ALA A 9 7.36 6.47 7.47
N PRO A 10 6.26 7.21 7.22
CA PRO A 10 5.94 7.79 5.93
C PRO A 10 6.71 9.11 5.72
N CYS A 11 7.48 9.22 4.63
CA CYS A 11 8.18 10.46 4.31
C CYS A 11 7.85 10.93 2.90
N GLY A 12 7.13 12.05 2.79
CA GLY A 12 6.78 12.69 1.53
C GLY A 12 7.86 13.66 1.03
N ASN A 13 8.70 14.18 1.93
CA ASN A 13 9.78 15.11 1.65
C ASN A 13 10.87 15.04 2.74
N MET A 14 11.95 15.80 2.58
CA MET A 14 13.10 15.81 3.48
C MET A 14 12.75 16.29 4.90
N ALA A 15 11.79 17.21 5.06
CA ALA A 15 11.36 17.66 6.39
C ALA A 15 10.71 16.52 7.17
N SER A 16 9.82 15.75 6.53
CA SER A 16 9.19 14.57 7.13
C SER A 16 10.21 13.47 7.44
N LEU A 17 11.25 13.28 6.60
CA LEU A 17 12.34 12.32 6.87
C LEU A 17 13.11 12.70 8.13
N LYS A 18 13.54 13.97 8.25
CA LYS A 18 14.24 14.47 9.43
C LYS A 18 13.39 14.34 10.70
N ALA A 19 12.11 14.66 10.60
CA ALA A 19 11.15 14.53 11.69
C ALA A 19 10.94 13.06 12.13
N ALA A 20 10.86 12.12 11.17
CA ALA A 20 10.76 10.70 11.44
C ALA A 20 11.98 10.18 12.20
N ILE A 21 13.19 10.55 11.76
CA ILE A 21 14.46 10.18 12.41
C ILE A 21 14.53 10.77 13.81
N ALA A 22 14.18 12.05 13.98
CA ALA A 22 14.13 12.70 15.27
C ALA A 22 13.14 12.03 16.23
N ALA A 23 12.03 11.52 15.74
CA ALA A 23 11.02 10.80 16.54
C ALA A 23 11.39 9.33 16.81
N GLY A 24 12.45 8.79 16.19
CA GLY A 24 12.95 7.45 16.44
C GLY A 24 12.43 6.37 15.51
N ALA A 25 12.17 6.70 14.24
CA ALA A 25 11.88 5.71 13.22
C ALA A 25 13.06 4.76 12.99
N ASP A 26 12.77 3.47 12.74
CA ASP A 26 13.79 2.48 12.38
C ASP A 26 14.00 2.42 10.88
N ALA A 27 12.93 2.71 10.12
CA ALA A 27 12.94 2.79 8.67
C ALA A 27 11.99 3.87 8.18
N CYS A 28 12.26 4.39 6.98
CA CYS A 28 11.44 5.36 6.28
C CYS A 28 11.10 4.87 4.89
N TYR A 29 9.83 5.06 4.44
CA TYR A 29 9.48 4.76 3.07
C TYR A 29 9.17 6.04 2.29
N LEU A 30 9.81 6.13 1.14
CA LEU A 30 9.83 7.28 0.24
C LEU A 30 9.21 6.94 -1.11
N ALA A 31 9.00 7.96 -1.95
CA ALA A 31 8.71 7.78 -3.37
C ALA A 31 9.43 8.84 -4.20
N GLY A 32 9.88 8.43 -5.37
CA GLY A 32 10.25 9.36 -6.43
C GLY A 32 9.05 9.94 -7.16
N ASN A 33 9.30 10.85 -8.08
CA ASN A 33 8.28 11.50 -8.90
C ASN A 33 7.53 10.54 -9.86
N SER A 34 8.01 9.29 -10.02
CA SER A 34 7.43 8.28 -10.88
C SER A 34 7.23 6.96 -10.15
N PHE A 35 6.31 6.13 -10.65
CA PHE A 35 6.08 4.74 -10.25
C PHE A 35 5.62 4.51 -8.80
N GLY A 36 5.31 5.56 -8.05
CA GLY A 36 4.78 5.47 -6.68
C GLY A 36 3.27 5.63 -6.60
N ALA A 37 2.61 4.94 -5.65
CA ALA A 37 1.15 4.95 -5.46
C ALA A 37 0.55 6.29 -4.95
N ARG A 38 1.33 7.34 -4.81
CA ARG A 38 0.90 8.70 -4.41
C ARG A 38 1.52 9.74 -5.34
N ALA A 39 1.11 9.73 -6.63
CA ALA A 39 1.65 10.62 -7.66
C ALA A 39 1.48 12.13 -7.38
N TYR A 40 0.54 12.49 -6.50
CA TYR A 40 0.26 13.88 -6.13
C TYR A 40 0.84 14.30 -4.77
N ALA A 41 1.69 13.48 -4.14
CA ALA A 41 2.53 13.91 -3.02
C ALA A 41 3.69 14.78 -3.54
N ASP A 42 4.39 15.47 -2.66
CA ASP A 42 5.56 16.28 -3.03
C ASP A 42 6.63 15.43 -3.73
N ASN A 43 6.84 14.20 -3.23
CA ASN A 43 7.79 13.21 -3.72
C ASN A 43 9.23 13.77 -3.87
N PHE A 44 10.20 12.89 -3.92
CA PHE A 44 11.61 13.27 -4.01
C PHE A 44 12.07 13.28 -5.47
N SER A 45 12.90 14.25 -5.84
CA SER A 45 13.70 14.19 -7.06
C SER A 45 14.77 13.08 -6.95
N PRO A 46 15.41 12.65 -8.06
CA PRO A 46 16.47 11.65 -8.00
C PRO A 46 17.63 12.01 -7.07
N ASP A 47 18.07 13.26 -7.08
CA ASP A 47 19.17 13.74 -6.23
C ASP A 47 18.75 13.79 -4.76
N GLU A 48 17.53 14.24 -4.47
CA GLU A 48 16.97 14.24 -3.12
C GLU A 48 16.79 12.82 -2.57
N LEU A 49 16.50 11.82 -3.40
CA LEU A 49 16.45 10.42 -2.98
C LEU A 49 17.81 9.92 -2.51
N ILE A 50 18.88 10.24 -3.25
CA ILE A 50 20.25 9.88 -2.87
C ILE A 50 20.60 10.57 -1.54
N GLU A 51 20.35 11.88 -1.43
CA GLU A 51 20.57 12.62 -0.18
C GLU A 51 19.79 12.03 0.99
N ALA A 52 18.52 11.64 0.77
CA ALA A 52 17.68 11.05 1.79
C ALA A 52 18.20 9.69 2.27
N ILE A 53 18.68 8.84 1.35
CA ILE A 53 19.31 7.55 1.67
C ILE A 53 20.55 7.76 2.52
N GLU A 54 21.47 8.59 2.04
CA GLU A 54 22.74 8.87 2.75
C GLU A 54 22.48 9.52 4.13
N TYR A 55 21.53 10.46 4.21
CA TYR A 55 21.16 11.11 5.46
C TYR A 55 20.55 10.11 6.46
N ALA A 56 19.65 9.25 6.03
CA ALA A 56 19.04 8.23 6.90
C ALA A 56 20.10 7.23 7.41
N HIS A 57 21.01 6.81 6.54
CA HIS A 57 22.10 5.89 6.91
C HIS A 57 23.06 6.48 7.95
N LEU A 58 23.29 7.79 7.94
CA LEU A 58 24.06 8.46 8.99
C LEU A 58 23.48 8.20 10.38
N TYR A 59 22.15 8.10 10.50
CA TYR A 59 21.44 7.81 11.75
C TYR A 59 21.08 6.32 11.94
N GLY A 60 21.56 5.45 11.04
CA GLY A 60 21.29 4.00 11.10
C GLY A 60 19.88 3.60 10.66
N VAL A 61 19.11 4.52 10.08
CA VAL A 61 17.73 4.31 9.62
C VAL A 61 17.72 3.75 8.20
N LYS A 62 16.90 2.71 7.96
CA LYS A 62 16.72 2.12 6.64
C LYS A 62 15.81 2.98 5.75
N VAL A 63 16.01 2.88 4.43
CA VAL A 63 15.18 3.57 3.44
C VAL A 63 14.59 2.59 2.44
N TYR A 64 13.25 2.64 2.29
CA TYR A 64 12.50 1.80 1.35
C TYR A 64 11.83 2.67 0.29
N LEU A 65 12.05 2.35 -0.99
CA LEU A 65 11.44 3.08 -2.10
C LEU A 65 10.14 2.41 -2.55
N THR A 66 9.08 3.19 -2.72
CA THR A 66 7.85 2.67 -3.34
C THR A 66 7.93 2.73 -4.86
N CYS A 67 7.97 1.56 -5.50
CA CYS A 67 7.77 1.34 -6.93
C CYS A 67 6.54 0.43 -7.09
N ASN A 68 5.43 0.85 -6.52
CA ASN A 68 4.26 0.01 -6.26
C ASN A 68 3.04 0.43 -7.10
N THR A 69 3.28 0.72 -8.37
CA THR A 69 2.25 0.88 -9.40
C THR A 69 2.40 -0.20 -10.46
N LEU A 70 1.32 -0.44 -11.22
CA LEU A 70 1.40 -1.28 -12.41
C LEU A 70 2.22 -0.57 -13.49
N ILE A 71 3.06 -1.31 -14.21
CA ILE A 71 4.06 -0.78 -15.13
C ILE A 71 3.78 -1.28 -16.56
N LYS A 72 3.71 -0.36 -17.54
CA LYS A 72 3.54 -0.71 -18.96
C LYS A 72 4.86 -1.25 -19.54
N ASN A 73 4.79 -2.05 -20.62
CA ASN A 73 5.98 -2.54 -21.32
C ASN A 73 7.00 -1.42 -21.63
N THR A 74 6.52 -0.26 -22.05
CA THR A 74 7.34 0.90 -22.40
C THR A 74 8.01 1.60 -21.22
N GLU A 75 7.63 1.27 -20.00
CA GLU A 75 8.11 1.93 -18.77
C GLU A 75 9.16 1.10 -18.01
N LEU A 76 9.32 -0.20 -18.31
CA LEU A 76 10.23 -1.10 -17.60
C LEU A 76 11.70 -0.61 -17.61
N SER A 77 12.18 -0.14 -18.76
CA SER A 77 13.53 0.43 -18.87
C SER A 77 13.71 1.69 -18.00
N SER A 78 12.67 2.49 -17.87
CA SER A 78 12.69 3.69 -17.04
C SER A 78 12.69 3.35 -15.54
N VAL A 79 12.01 2.27 -15.14
CA VAL A 79 12.09 1.74 -13.77
C VAL A 79 13.53 1.32 -13.44
N TYR A 80 14.17 0.57 -14.33
CA TYR A 80 15.57 0.17 -14.15
C TYR A 80 16.50 1.38 -14.04
N ALA A 81 16.36 2.35 -14.96
CA ALA A 81 17.20 3.56 -14.98
C ALA A 81 17.03 4.42 -13.72
N MET A 82 15.83 4.47 -13.16
CA MET A 82 15.56 5.17 -11.88
C MET A 82 16.24 4.45 -10.71
N LEU A 83 16.21 3.11 -10.69
CA LEU A 83 16.67 2.33 -9.54
C LEU A 83 18.19 2.18 -9.49
N LEU A 84 18.87 2.18 -10.63
CA LEU A 84 20.31 1.93 -10.70
C LEU A 84 21.15 2.89 -9.83
N PRO A 85 20.99 4.23 -9.87
CA PRO A 85 21.74 5.13 -9.00
C PRO A 85 21.34 5.01 -7.52
N LEU A 86 20.11 4.62 -7.22
CA LEU A 86 19.65 4.40 -5.85
C LEU A 86 20.21 3.10 -5.26
N TYR A 87 20.36 2.07 -6.11
CA TYR A 87 21.06 0.85 -5.73
C TYR A 87 22.52 1.15 -5.35
N GLU A 88 23.24 1.94 -6.16
CA GLU A 88 24.59 2.40 -5.85
C GLU A 88 24.65 3.19 -4.54
N ALA A 89 23.69 4.08 -4.30
CA ALA A 89 23.59 4.86 -3.06
C ALA A 89 23.28 4.00 -1.81
N GLY A 90 22.93 2.73 -1.99
CA GLY A 90 22.67 1.79 -0.90
C GLY A 90 21.22 1.67 -0.49
N LEU A 91 20.24 1.98 -1.38
CA LEU A 91 18.82 1.78 -1.10
C LEU A 91 18.56 0.40 -0.48
N ASP A 92 17.91 0.35 0.68
CA ASP A 92 17.75 -0.89 1.44
C ASP A 92 16.73 -1.83 0.81
N ALA A 93 15.55 -1.33 0.39
CA ALA A 93 14.52 -2.16 -0.24
C ALA A 93 13.62 -1.39 -1.22
N VAL A 94 12.94 -2.14 -2.09
CA VAL A 94 11.91 -1.63 -3.01
C VAL A 94 10.58 -2.33 -2.75
N LEU A 95 9.50 -1.54 -2.57
CA LEU A 95 8.13 -2.06 -2.48
C LEU A 95 7.52 -2.16 -3.87
N VAL A 96 7.02 -3.34 -4.25
CA VAL A 96 6.51 -3.64 -5.59
C VAL A 96 5.10 -4.21 -5.58
N GLN A 97 4.31 -3.86 -6.60
CA GLN A 97 3.01 -4.48 -6.90
C GLN A 97 3.08 -5.34 -8.16
N ASP A 98 3.81 -4.90 -9.16
CA ASP A 98 3.87 -5.48 -10.50
C ASP A 98 4.80 -6.70 -10.54
N PHE A 99 4.32 -7.84 -11.03
CA PHE A 99 5.12 -9.07 -11.15
C PHE A 99 6.33 -8.90 -12.07
N GLY A 100 6.18 -8.10 -13.14
CA GLY A 100 7.28 -7.82 -14.05
C GLY A 100 8.38 -6.98 -13.42
N VAL A 101 8.02 -6.02 -12.56
CA VAL A 101 8.99 -5.25 -11.77
C VAL A 101 9.67 -6.13 -10.74
N LEU A 102 8.93 -7.01 -10.05
CA LEU A 102 9.52 -7.96 -9.11
C LEU A 102 10.57 -8.84 -9.81
N ARG A 103 10.21 -9.43 -10.97
CA ARG A 103 11.12 -10.21 -11.80
C ARG A 103 12.35 -9.42 -12.27
N LEU A 104 12.14 -8.17 -12.69
CA LEU A 104 13.22 -7.26 -13.08
C LEU A 104 14.20 -7.05 -11.93
N LEU A 105 13.71 -6.70 -10.73
CA LEU A 105 14.53 -6.44 -9.54
C LEU A 105 15.35 -7.64 -9.13
N ARG A 106 14.72 -8.81 -9.01
CA ARG A 106 15.37 -10.07 -8.65
C ARG A 106 16.54 -10.41 -9.57
N ASN A 107 16.42 -10.10 -10.86
CA ASN A 107 17.45 -10.41 -11.85
C ASN A 107 18.49 -9.29 -12.01
N ALA A 108 18.11 -8.02 -11.77
CA ALA A 108 18.97 -6.85 -11.96
C ALA A 108 19.84 -6.54 -10.75
N PHE A 109 19.28 -6.66 -9.54
CA PHE A 109 19.83 -6.13 -8.30
C PHE A 109 19.86 -7.22 -7.22
N PRO A 110 20.85 -8.14 -7.23
CA PRO A 110 20.84 -9.35 -6.41
C PRO A 110 20.82 -9.08 -4.92
N ASP A 111 21.37 -7.95 -4.46
CA ASP A 111 21.45 -7.58 -3.03
C ASP A 111 20.35 -6.58 -2.61
N MET A 112 19.38 -6.30 -3.47
CA MET A 112 18.25 -5.43 -3.16
C MET A 112 17.13 -6.23 -2.50
N GLU A 113 16.73 -5.85 -1.29
CA GLU A 113 15.55 -6.44 -0.67
C GLU A 113 14.28 -6.05 -1.45
N ILE A 114 13.38 -7.01 -1.66
CA ILE A 114 12.12 -6.81 -2.37
C ILE A 114 10.98 -7.03 -1.39
N HIS A 115 10.18 -5.98 -1.17
CA HIS A 115 8.98 -6.04 -0.35
C HIS A 115 7.75 -6.04 -1.25
N THR A 116 6.82 -7.00 -1.07
CA THR A 116 5.55 -6.92 -1.79
C THR A 116 4.73 -5.76 -1.27
N SER A 117 4.11 -5.00 -2.16
CA SER A 117 3.16 -3.96 -1.75
C SER A 117 1.87 -4.58 -1.24
N THR A 118 1.17 -3.91 -0.32
CA THR A 118 -0.20 -4.27 0.08
C THR A 118 -1.16 -4.39 -1.13
N GLN A 119 -0.85 -3.73 -2.24
CA GLN A 119 -1.63 -3.78 -3.48
C GLN A 119 -1.52 -5.13 -4.22
N MET A 120 -0.58 -6.00 -3.90
CA MET A 120 -0.58 -7.39 -4.36
C MET A 120 -1.70 -8.22 -3.72
N ASN A 121 -2.30 -7.72 -2.63
CA ASN A 121 -3.44 -8.30 -1.95
C ASN A 121 -3.20 -9.74 -1.46
N ILE A 122 -2.09 -9.96 -0.77
CA ILE A 122 -1.73 -11.25 -0.17
C ILE A 122 -2.45 -11.39 1.16
N LEU A 123 -3.19 -12.48 1.34
CA LEU A 123 -4.09 -12.72 2.48
C LEU A 123 -3.85 -14.06 3.18
N THR A 124 -3.16 -15.01 2.51
CA THR A 124 -2.99 -16.37 3.02
C THR A 124 -1.52 -16.79 3.12
N PRO A 125 -1.20 -17.84 3.89
CA PRO A 125 0.14 -18.42 3.89
C PRO A 125 0.58 -18.89 2.49
N ALA A 126 -0.33 -19.42 1.67
CA ALA A 126 0.00 -19.87 0.32
C ALA A 126 0.46 -18.70 -0.57
N GLY A 127 -0.27 -17.57 -0.55
CA GLY A 127 0.12 -16.35 -1.25
C GLY A 127 1.43 -15.76 -0.74
N ALA A 128 1.67 -15.77 0.57
CA ALA A 128 2.92 -15.33 1.17
C ALA A 128 4.11 -16.23 0.78
N GLN A 129 3.90 -17.55 0.72
CA GLN A 129 4.93 -18.49 0.26
C GLN A 129 5.23 -18.26 -1.22
N LEU A 130 4.22 -18.06 -2.06
CA LEU A 130 4.42 -17.74 -3.48
C LEU A 130 5.25 -16.44 -3.65
N ALA A 131 4.95 -15.39 -2.88
CA ALA A 131 5.73 -14.16 -2.89
C ALA A 131 7.20 -14.40 -2.51
N LYS A 132 7.46 -15.22 -1.48
CA LYS A 132 8.81 -15.65 -1.09
C LYS A 132 9.53 -16.41 -2.22
N ASP A 133 8.84 -17.33 -2.86
CA ASP A 133 9.39 -18.11 -3.98
C ASP A 133 9.73 -17.22 -5.18
N MET A 134 8.98 -16.14 -5.40
CA MET A 134 9.28 -15.11 -6.39
C MET A 134 10.46 -14.21 -6.00
N GLY A 135 11.00 -14.33 -4.78
CA GLY A 135 12.16 -13.59 -4.29
C GLY A 135 11.83 -12.39 -3.40
N ALA A 136 10.59 -12.27 -2.92
CA ALA A 136 10.28 -11.27 -1.91
C ALA A 136 10.89 -11.66 -0.55
N THR A 137 11.47 -10.68 0.16
CA THR A 137 12.01 -10.83 1.52
C THR A 137 11.00 -10.42 2.58
N ARG A 138 10.01 -9.59 2.23
CA ARG A 138 8.96 -9.10 3.12
C ARG A 138 7.62 -9.03 2.40
N VAL A 139 6.55 -9.42 3.08
CA VAL A 139 5.17 -9.22 2.65
C VAL A 139 4.55 -8.05 3.41
N VAL A 140 4.08 -7.02 2.69
CA VAL A 140 3.17 -6.02 3.27
C VAL A 140 1.76 -6.56 3.18
N ALA A 141 1.22 -6.97 4.30
CA ALA A 141 -0.11 -7.56 4.41
C ALA A 141 -1.21 -6.62 3.89
N ALA A 142 -2.28 -7.19 3.37
CA ALA A 142 -3.47 -6.42 3.04
C ALA A 142 -4.05 -5.75 4.31
N ARG A 143 -4.56 -4.52 4.16
CA ARG A 143 -5.08 -3.73 5.30
C ARG A 143 -6.32 -4.34 5.95
N GLU A 144 -6.96 -5.25 5.24
CA GLU A 144 -8.19 -5.91 5.61
C GLU A 144 -7.97 -7.12 6.51
N MET A 145 -6.70 -7.47 6.78
CA MET A 145 -6.34 -8.62 7.62
C MET A 145 -6.49 -8.35 9.11
N SER A 146 -6.96 -9.36 9.83
CA SER A 146 -6.96 -9.40 11.28
C SER A 146 -5.62 -9.87 11.85
N ILE A 147 -5.37 -9.59 13.12
CA ILE A 147 -4.16 -10.06 13.83
C ILE A 147 -4.04 -11.60 13.79
N LYS A 148 -5.16 -12.31 13.85
CA LYS A 148 -5.19 -13.77 13.71
C LYS A 148 -4.65 -14.25 12.36
N GLU A 149 -5.04 -13.60 11.27
CA GLU A 149 -4.59 -13.96 9.92
C GLU A 149 -3.11 -13.61 9.74
N LEU A 150 -2.65 -12.49 10.30
CA LEU A 150 -1.23 -12.13 10.33
C LEU A 150 -0.41 -13.20 11.08
N ALA A 151 -0.87 -13.63 12.25
CA ALA A 151 -0.25 -14.69 13.02
C ALA A 151 -0.21 -16.03 12.24
N ASN A 152 -1.27 -16.33 11.49
CA ASN A 152 -1.33 -17.53 10.65
C ASN A 152 -0.26 -17.52 9.54
N ILE A 153 -0.05 -16.38 8.87
CA ILE A 153 1.05 -16.26 7.89
C ILE A 153 2.40 -16.51 8.57
N LYS A 154 2.67 -15.85 9.69
CA LYS A 154 3.95 -15.99 10.41
C LYS A 154 4.21 -17.40 10.95
N ALA A 155 3.16 -18.11 11.34
CA ALA A 155 3.29 -19.48 11.83
C ALA A 155 3.65 -20.49 10.72
N ASN A 156 3.30 -20.19 9.45
CA ASN A 156 3.43 -21.12 8.33
C ASN A 156 4.51 -20.74 7.32
N VAL A 157 4.94 -19.47 7.29
CA VAL A 157 5.90 -18.99 6.29
C VAL A 157 7.01 -18.18 6.98
N ASP A 158 8.24 -18.58 6.76
CA ASP A 158 9.43 -17.84 7.21
C ASP A 158 9.73 -16.69 6.25
N ILE A 159 8.98 -15.59 6.41
CA ILE A 159 9.14 -14.33 5.69
C ILE A 159 8.89 -13.16 6.64
N GLU A 160 9.51 -12.00 6.40
CA GLU A 160 9.17 -10.80 7.16
C GLU A 160 7.75 -10.32 6.82
N LEU A 161 7.02 -9.90 7.85
CA LEU A 161 5.65 -9.43 7.73
C LEU A 161 5.51 -7.98 8.21
N GLU A 162 4.98 -7.13 7.35
CA GLU A 162 4.71 -5.72 7.60
C GLU A 162 3.20 -5.47 7.61
N ALA A 163 2.70 -4.76 8.62
CA ALA A 163 1.28 -4.42 8.74
C ALA A 163 1.06 -2.91 8.88
N PHE A 164 0.04 -2.37 8.20
CA PHE A 164 -0.40 -1.00 8.46
C PHE A 164 -1.06 -0.89 9.83
N VAL A 165 -0.64 0.11 10.62
CA VAL A 165 -1.11 0.30 11.99
C VAL A 165 -1.77 1.66 12.24
N HIS A 166 -1.56 2.64 11.36
CA HIS A 166 -2.11 3.98 11.54
C HIS A 166 -2.43 4.68 10.22
N GLY A 167 -3.44 5.53 10.23
CA GLY A 167 -3.79 6.47 9.17
C GLY A 167 -4.88 6.00 8.23
N ALA A 168 -4.90 6.52 7.01
CA ALA A 168 -6.02 6.36 6.08
C ALA A 168 -6.29 4.91 5.69
N MET A 169 -7.55 4.49 5.80
CA MET A 169 -8.05 3.20 5.34
C MET A 169 -8.63 3.29 3.93
N CYS A 170 -8.57 2.18 3.21
CA CYS A 170 -9.22 1.98 1.93
C CYS A 170 -10.48 1.14 2.13
N LEU A 171 -11.60 1.49 1.48
CA LEU A 171 -12.83 0.71 1.56
C LEU A 171 -12.71 -0.61 0.80
N CYS A 172 -12.11 -0.55 -0.39
CA CYS A 172 -11.87 -1.70 -1.25
C CYS A 172 -10.67 -2.50 -0.74
N TYR A 173 -10.71 -3.82 -0.89
CA TYR A 173 -9.52 -4.63 -0.74
C TYR A 173 -8.35 -4.02 -1.51
N SER A 174 -7.19 -4.01 -0.87
CA SER A 174 -5.98 -3.36 -1.36
C SER A 174 -5.65 -3.84 -2.78
N GLY A 175 -5.40 -2.91 -3.71
CA GLY A 175 -5.12 -3.21 -5.11
C GLY A 175 -6.33 -3.54 -6.00
N ARG A 176 -7.54 -3.76 -5.45
CA ARG A 176 -8.72 -4.24 -6.19
C ARG A 176 -9.66 -3.13 -6.67
N CYS A 177 -9.34 -1.85 -6.46
CA CYS A 177 -10.24 -0.75 -6.77
C CYS A 177 -10.05 -0.22 -8.19
N LEU A 178 -11.09 -0.32 -9.02
CA LEU A 178 -11.18 0.26 -10.36
C LEU A 178 -12.07 1.52 -10.41
N MET A 179 -12.72 1.90 -9.30
CA MET A 179 -13.74 2.94 -9.33
C MET A 179 -13.18 4.31 -9.76
N SER A 180 -12.01 4.70 -9.26
CA SER A 180 -11.38 5.97 -9.66
C SER A 180 -10.88 5.96 -11.10
N SER A 181 -10.45 4.81 -11.60
CA SER A 181 -10.03 4.60 -12.97
C SER A 181 -11.24 4.74 -13.92
N MET A 182 -12.26 3.95 -13.70
CA MET A 182 -13.41 3.87 -14.60
C MET A 182 -14.30 5.13 -14.58
N ALA A 183 -14.43 5.81 -13.43
CA ALA A 183 -15.23 7.03 -13.31
C ALA A 183 -14.52 8.29 -13.84
N GLY A 184 -13.19 8.34 -13.82
CA GLY A 184 -12.46 9.58 -14.13
C GLY A 184 -11.09 9.40 -14.77
N GLY A 185 -10.72 8.21 -15.25
CA GLY A 185 -9.43 7.96 -15.89
C GLY A 185 -8.22 8.09 -14.95
N ARG A 186 -8.44 8.03 -13.61
CA ARG A 186 -7.41 8.21 -12.59
C ARG A 186 -7.21 6.92 -11.81
N SER A 187 -6.37 6.02 -12.34
CA SER A 187 -6.13 4.72 -11.71
C SER A 187 -5.47 4.83 -10.33
N GLY A 188 -6.06 4.13 -9.35
CA GLY A 188 -5.45 3.91 -8.05
C GLY A 188 -4.20 3.03 -8.14
N ASN A 189 -4.20 2.03 -9.02
CA ASN A 189 -3.08 1.14 -9.28
C ASN A 189 -1.93 1.81 -10.08
N ARG A 190 -2.18 3.02 -10.57
CA ARG A 190 -1.18 3.91 -11.20
C ARG A 190 -0.88 5.16 -10.35
N GLY A 191 -1.23 5.12 -9.07
CA GLY A 191 -0.93 6.18 -8.10
C GLY A 191 -1.79 7.44 -8.20
N ARG A 192 -2.85 7.46 -9.02
CA ARG A 192 -3.64 8.66 -9.35
C ARG A 192 -5.04 8.68 -8.76
N CYS A 193 -5.32 7.88 -7.72
CA CYS A 193 -6.65 7.76 -7.13
C CYS A 193 -7.28 9.12 -6.77
N ALA A 194 -8.50 9.37 -7.28
CA ALA A 194 -9.30 10.57 -6.99
C ALA A 194 -10.12 10.46 -5.71
N GLN A 195 -10.02 9.33 -4.99
CA GLN A 195 -10.77 9.03 -3.77
C GLN A 195 -12.30 9.12 -3.95
N PRO A 196 -12.92 8.44 -4.95
CA PRO A 196 -14.36 8.47 -5.14
C PRO A 196 -15.14 7.95 -3.93
N CYS A 197 -14.54 7.06 -3.11
CA CYS A 197 -15.11 6.62 -1.84
C CYS A 197 -15.29 7.74 -0.80
N ARG A 198 -14.71 8.92 -1.01
CA ARG A 198 -14.87 10.11 -0.16
C ARG A 198 -15.90 11.11 -0.68
N GLN A 199 -16.68 10.75 -1.70
CA GLN A 199 -17.78 11.54 -2.23
C GLN A 199 -19.11 11.15 -1.58
N LYS A 200 -20.14 11.98 -1.75
CA LYS A 200 -21.48 11.66 -1.30
C LYS A 200 -22.14 10.68 -2.26
N TYR A 201 -22.84 9.73 -1.67
CA TYR A 201 -23.75 8.81 -2.35
C TYR A 201 -25.09 8.87 -1.62
N ASN A 202 -26.19 9.05 -2.35
CA ASN A 202 -27.53 9.23 -1.78
C ASN A 202 -27.58 10.35 -0.71
N GLY A 203 -26.70 11.38 -0.85
CA GLY A 203 -26.63 12.53 0.07
C GLY A 203 -25.70 12.40 1.26
N GLU A 204 -25.11 11.22 1.52
CA GLU A 204 -24.22 10.92 2.64
C GLU A 204 -22.89 10.35 2.18
N TYR A 205 -21.87 10.35 3.06
CA TYR A 205 -20.53 9.80 2.78
C TYR A 205 -20.47 8.29 3.09
N LEU A 206 -21.34 7.50 2.43
CA LEU A 206 -21.56 6.09 2.72
C LEU A 206 -20.34 5.18 2.53
N LEU A 207 -19.31 5.64 1.84
CA LEU A 207 -18.10 4.89 1.53
C LEU A 207 -16.84 5.44 2.23
N SER A 208 -17.01 6.42 3.16
CA SER A 208 -15.90 7.16 3.76
C SER A 208 -15.42 6.53 5.06
N MET A 209 -14.36 5.73 5.01
CA MET A 209 -13.78 5.08 6.18
C MET A 209 -13.08 6.07 7.14
N ARG A 210 -13.18 5.82 8.45
CA ARG A 210 -12.36 6.44 9.49
C ARG A 210 -10.90 6.04 9.34
N ASP A 211 -10.01 6.81 9.98
CA ASP A 211 -8.59 6.46 10.01
C ASP A 211 -8.34 5.31 11.01
N LEU A 212 -7.39 4.43 10.67
CA LEU A 212 -6.93 3.36 11.54
C LEU A 212 -6.10 3.92 12.68
N CYS A 213 -6.28 3.39 13.89
CA CYS A 213 -5.36 3.54 15.01
C CYS A 213 -5.25 2.21 15.77
N SER A 214 -4.06 1.63 15.79
CA SER A 214 -3.80 0.31 16.39
C SER A 214 -2.90 0.37 17.61
N LEU A 215 -2.81 1.52 18.29
CA LEU A 215 -1.93 1.70 19.46
C LEU A 215 -2.19 0.67 20.56
N GLN A 216 -3.45 0.37 20.82
CA GLN A 216 -3.86 -0.62 21.84
C GLN A 216 -3.48 -2.05 21.48
N PHE A 217 -3.26 -2.36 20.19
CA PHE A 217 -2.96 -3.70 19.68
C PHE A 217 -1.47 -3.95 19.44
N ILE A 218 -0.60 -3.06 19.85
CA ILE A 218 0.86 -3.24 19.75
C ILE A 218 1.33 -4.54 20.41
N PRO A 219 0.82 -4.92 21.61
CA PRO A 219 1.14 -6.21 22.23
C PRO A 219 0.79 -7.40 21.32
N GLU A 220 -0.46 -7.46 20.84
CA GLU A 220 -0.97 -8.56 20.03
C GLU A 220 -0.26 -8.65 18.66
N LEU A 221 0.01 -7.51 18.01
CA LEU A 221 0.77 -7.46 16.76
C LEU A 221 2.21 -7.96 16.96
N THR A 222 2.85 -7.57 18.05
CA THR A 222 4.20 -8.03 18.39
C THR A 222 4.21 -9.54 18.68
N ASP A 223 3.20 -10.03 19.40
CA ASP A 223 3.08 -11.46 19.74
C ASP A 223 2.69 -12.33 18.55
N ALA A 224 1.95 -11.77 17.59
CA ALA A 224 1.68 -12.39 16.29
C ALA A 224 2.94 -12.47 15.39
N GLY A 225 4.05 -11.84 15.80
CA GLY A 225 5.32 -11.88 15.07
C GLY A 225 5.39 -10.89 13.89
N VAL A 226 4.59 -9.83 13.90
CA VAL A 226 4.70 -8.77 12.90
C VAL A 226 6.06 -8.08 13.05
N ASP A 227 6.85 -8.05 11.98
CA ASP A 227 8.22 -7.53 11.98
C ASP A 227 8.27 -6.01 11.84
N SER A 228 7.29 -5.41 11.12
CA SER A 228 7.27 -3.96 10.85
C SER A 228 5.87 -3.37 10.99
N LEU A 229 5.78 -2.28 11.77
CA LEU A 229 4.58 -1.48 12.01
C LEU A 229 4.61 -0.25 11.07
N LYS A 230 3.81 -0.28 10.01
CA LYS A 230 3.78 0.76 8.98
C LYS A 230 2.75 1.84 9.25
N ILE A 231 3.20 3.07 9.27
CA ILE A 231 2.34 4.26 9.39
C ILE A 231 1.98 4.76 7.99
N GLU A 232 0.70 4.91 7.65
CA GLU A 232 0.26 5.56 6.41
C GLU A 232 0.28 7.08 6.58
N GLY A 233 0.85 7.84 5.62
CA GLY A 233 0.87 9.28 5.75
C GLY A 233 1.81 10.06 4.83
N ARG A 234 2.29 9.55 3.68
CA ARG A 234 3.24 10.27 2.81
C ARG A 234 2.75 11.65 2.31
N MET A 235 1.44 11.90 2.32
CA MET A 235 0.86 13.21 1.99
C MET A 235 0.62 14.07 3.24
N LYS A 236 1.20 13.72 4.39
CA LYS A 236 1.12 14.47 5.64
C LYS A 236 2.40 15.25 5.87
N ASN A 237 2.31 16.25 6.76
CA ASN A 237 3.45 17.07 7.14
C ASN A 237 4.33 16.39 8.21
N GLU A 238 5.44 17.04 8.53
CA GLU A 238 6.44 16.59 9.51
C GLU A 238 5.85 16.44 10.93
N TYR A 239 4.89 17.25 11.33
CA TYR A 239 4.24 17.14 12.64
C TYR A 239 3.47 15.84 12.81
N TYR A 240 2.71 15.45 11.77
CA TYR A 240 2.02 14.17 11.75
C TYR A 240 3.01 13.01 11.82
N THR A 241 4.07 13.07 11.04
CA THR A 241 5.08 12.03 10.99
C THR A 241 5.78 11.88 12.34
N ALA A 242 6.24 12.98 12.94
CA ALA A 242 6.90 12.94 14.25
C ALA A 242 5.98 12.40 15.35
N ALA A 243 4.75 12.93 15.45
CA ALA A 243 3.82 12.52 16.50
C ALA A 243 3.43 11.04 16.40
N THR A 244 3.18 10.54 15.17
CA THR A 244 2.80 9.14 14.99
C THR A 244 3.97 8.20 15.26
N VAL A 245 5.17 8.52 14.78
CA VAL A 245 6.39 7.73 15.03
C VAL A 245 6.69 7.68 16.52
N GLU A 246 6.68 8.83 17.22
CA GLU A 246 6.88 8.91 18.67
C GLU A 246 5.92 7.99 19.44
N ALA A 247 4.63 8.05 19.10
CA ALA A 247 3.61 7.27 19.79
C ALA A 247 3.83 5.76 19.63
N TYR A 248 4.00 5.29 18.38
CA TYR A 248 4.21 3.86 18.11
C TYR A 248 5.56 3.37 18.67
N ARG A 249 6.62 4.15 18.55
CA ARG A 249 7.94 3.83 19.10
C ARG A 249 7.88 3.64 20.61
N ASN A 250 7.38 4.63 21.33
CA ASN A 250 7.36 4.62 22.80
C ASN A 250 6.44 3.50 23.34
N LEU A 251 5.30 3.24 22.71
CA LEU A 251 4.42 2.15 23.12
C LEU A 251 5.01 0.77 22.81
N ALA A 252 5.65 0.58 21.66
CA ALA A 252 6.34 -0.67 21.34
C ALA A 252 7.51 -0.93 22.32
N GLU A 253 8.30 0.08 22.66
CA GLU A 253 9.34 -0.03 23.68
C GLU A 253 8.75 -0.33 25.06
N SER A 254 7.65 0.34 25.44
CA SER A 254 7.00 0.10 26.71
C SER A 254 6.46 -1.32 26.83
N TYR A 255 6.03 -1.94 25.73
CA TYR A 255 5.62 -3.34 25.71
C TYR A 255 6.83 -4.28 25.95
N ILE A 256 7.92 -4.07 25.23
CA ILE A 256 9.12 -4.91 25.37
C ILE A 256 9.74 -4.83 26.78
N ASN A 257 9.72 -3.67 27.41
CA ASN A 257 10.27 -3.48 28.75
C ASN A 257 9.26 -3.69 29.90
N GLY A 258 8.02 -4.12 29.58
CA GLY A 258 6.99 -4.46 30.56
C GLY A 258 6.28 -3.26 31.21
N SER A 259 6.38 -2.07 30.61
CA SER A 259 5.73 -0.83 31.15
C SER A 259 4.57 -0.32 30.29
N PHE A 260 4.02 -1.17 29.41
CA PHE A 260 2.81 -0.85 28.61
C PHE A 260 1.59 -0.74 29.50
N THR A 261 0.83 0.34 29.37
CA THR A 261 -0.42 0.56 30.13
C THR A 261 -1.48 1.23 29.29
N ALA A 262 -2.76 1.06 29.68
CA ALA A 262 -3.90 1.70 29.01
C ALA A 262 -3.82 3.23 29.07
N GLU A 263 -3.30 3.80 30.15
CA GLU A 263 -3.14 5.26 30.30
C GLU A 263 -2.15 5.84 29.29
N LYS A 264 -1.07 5.11 28.98
CA LYS A 264 -0.14 5.52 27.93
C LYS A 264 -0.79 5.46 26.55
N VAL A 265 -1.59 4.43 26.28
CA VAL A 265 -2.36 4.33 25.04
C VAL A 265 -3.31 5.51 24.90
N ASP A 266 -4.14 5.80 25.91
CA ASP A 266 -5.08 6.92 25.94
C ASP A 266 -4.36 8.27 25.75
N TYR A 267 -3.20 8.45 26.38
CA TYR A 267 -2.39 9.66 26.22
C TYR A 267 -1.97 9.88 24.76
N TYR A 268 -1.41 8.86 24.11
CA TYR A 268 -0.97 9.00 22.73
C TYR A 268 -2.16 9.08 21.75
N GLU A 269 -3.23 8.33 21.96
CA GLU A 269 -4.41 8.38 21.11
C GLU A 269 -5.04 9.79 21.11
N LYS A 270 -5.19 10.45 22.26
CA LYS A 270 -5.66 11.83 22.36
C LYS A 270 -4.76 12.80 21.59
N ARG A 271 -3.45 12.65 21.71
CA ARG A 271 -2.48 13.48 20.95
C ARG A 271 -2.64 13.28 19.45
N LEU A 272 -2.79 12.03 18.98
CA LEU A 272 -2.95 11.73 17.56
C LEU A 272 -4.30 12.21 16.99
N LEU A 273 -5.37 12.19 17.77
CA LEU A 273 -6.65 12.79 17.38
C LEU A 273 -6.53 14.29 17.12
N ASP A 274 -5.75 15.02 17.93
CA ASP A 274 -5.48 16.45 17.71
C ASP A 274 -4.60 16.73 16.50
N ILE A 275 -3.68 15.81 16.18
CA ILE A 275 -2.82 15.93 14.98
C ILE A 275 -3.64 15.77 13.72
N PHE A 276 -4.37 14.64 13.58
CA PHE A 276 -5.21 14.38 12.43
C PHE A 276 -6.16 13.22 12.63
N ASN A 277 -7.45 13.42 12.32
CA ASN A 277 -8.44 12.35 12.24
C ASN A 277 -9.52 12.66 11.20
N ARG A 278 -10.22 11.62 10.70
CA ARG A 278 -11.40 11.68 9.84
C ARG A 278 -12.60 11.10 10.58
N GLY A 279 -13.24 11.90 11.40
CA GLY A 279 -14.39 11.45 12.18
C GLY A 279 -14.04 10.52 13.36
N GLY A 280 -12.82 10.65 13.91
CA GLY A 280 -12.27 9.76 14.92
C GLY A 280 -11.41 8.64 14.32
N PHE A 281 -11.02 7.70 15.19
CA PHE A 281 -10.29 6.50 14.85
C PHE A 281 -11.17 5.26 14.86
N SER A 282 -10.72 4.22 14.16
CA SER A 282 -11.26 2.86 14.24
C SER A 282 -10.11 1.86 14.40
N SER A 283 -10.43 0.68 14.94
CA SER A 283 -9.50 -0.47 14.95
C SER A 283 -9.34 -1.12 13.57
N GLY A 284 -10.03 -0.62 12.54
CA GLY A 284 -10.07 -1.26 11.25
C GLY A 284 -10.54 -2.70 11.35
N TYR A 285 -9.81 -3.61 10.73
CA TYR A 285 -10.11 -5.04 10.70
C TYR A 285 -9.30 -5.87 11.71
N MET A 286 -8.50 -5.23 12.59
CA MET A 286 -7.52 -5.91 13.46
C MET A 286 -8.09 -7.02 14.34
N VAL A 287 -9.26 -6.79 14.97
CA VAL A 287 -9.83 -7.71 15.96
C VAL A 287 -11.30 -8.06 15.71
N ARG A 288 -11.93 -7.50 14.69
CA ARG A 288 -13.36 -7.69 14.46
C ARG A 288 -13.66 -8.98 13.70
N SER A 289 -14.60 -9.73 14.24
CA SER A 289 -15.33 -10.76 13.52
C SER A 289 -16.31 -10.09 12.54
N ARG A 290 -16.51 -10.69 11.36
CA ARG A 290 -17.50 -10.24 10.38
C ARG A 290 -18.94 -10.34 10.86
N ASP A 291 -19.19 -11.15 11.88
CA ASP A 291 -20.52 -11.45 12.39
C ASP A 291 -20.99 -10.46 13.46
N GLU A 292 -20.17 -9.41 13.74
CA GLU A 292 -20.55 -8.34 14.67
C GLU A 292 -21.56 -7.39 14.02
N ASP A 293 -22.60 -7.02 14.79
CA ASP A 293 -23.56 -5.98 14.42
C ASP A 293 -22.88 -4.59 14.32
N GLU A 294 -23.49 -3.66 13.57
CA GLU A 294 -23.05 -2.27 13.43
C GLU A 294 -21.64 -2.11 12.79
N TRP A 295 -21.24 -3.06 11.95
CA TRP A 295 -19.93 -3.07 11.31
C TRP A 295 -19.64 -1.77 10.53
N ASP A 296 -20.62 -1.32 9.72
CA ASP A 296 -20.46 -0.12 8.89
C ASP A 296 -20.34 1.14 9.77
N GLU A 297 -21.02 1.23 10.89
CA GLU A 297 -21.03 2.41 11.78
C GLU A 297 -19.67 2.64 12.46
N VAL A 298 -18.94 1.58 12.73
CA VAL A 298 -17.61 1.69 13.34
C VAL A 298 -16.55 2.07 12.33
N LEU A 299 -16.63 1.53 11.11
CA LEU A 299 -15.63 1.75 10.05
C LEU A 299 -15.84 3.05 9.28
N ILE A 300 -17.11 3.50 9.14
CA ILE A 300 -17.51 4.59 8.23
C ILE A 300 -17.93 5.83 9.00
N ASP A 301 -17.52 7.01 8.57
CA ASP A 301 -18.10 8.29 8.98
C ASP A 301 -18.96 8.85 7.83
N LYS A 302 -20.27 8.70 7.95
CA LYS A 302 -21.25 9.18 6.96
C LYS A 302 -21.38 10.70 6.91
N SER A 303 -20.85 11.42 7.90
CA SER A 303 -21.07 12.87 8.07
C SER A 303 -20.04 13.74 7.36
N MET A 304 -18.76 13.31 7.29
CA MET A 304 -17.68 14.13 6.75
C MET A 304 -16.53 13.26 6.21
N PRO A 305 -15.96 13.57 5.03
CA PRO A 305 -14.88 12.77 4.45
C PRO A 305 -13.47 13.25 4.82
N GLY A 306 -13.37 14.43 5.44
CA GLY A 306 -12.11 15.14 5.67
C GLY A 306 -11.72 15.26 7.14
N ARG A 307 -10.72 16.10 7.41
CA ARG A 307 -10.28 16.42 8.77
C ARG A 307 -11.38 17.15 9.52
N ARG A 308 -11.74 16.67 10.70
CA ARG A 308 -12.73 17.26 11.58
C ARG A 308 -12.12 18.00 12.78
N GLY A 309 -11.05 17.46 13.33
CA GLY A 309 -10.49 17.87 14.60
C GLY A 309 -11.17 17.18 15.79
N VAL A 310 -10.88 17.65 17.00
CA VAL A 310 -11.42 17.14 18.26
C VAL A 310 -12.56 18.03 18.72
N LYS A 311 -13.72 17.46 19.03
CA LYS A 311 -14.86 18.21 19.57
C LYS A 311 -14.50 18.77 20.95
N VAL A 312 -14.58 20.09 21.10
CA VAL A 312 -14.31 20.78 22.35
C VAL A 312 -15.57 21.28 23.06
N GLY A 313 -16.72 21.23 22.40
CA GLY A 313 -18.01 21.57 22.99
C GLY A 313 -19.07 21.89 21.95
N SER A 314 -20.29 22.26 22.48
CA SER A 314 -21.42 22.71 21.68
C SER A 314 -21.92 24.03 22.18
N ILE A 315 -22.19 24.99 21.28
CA ILE A 315 -22.58 26.34 21.62
C ILE A 315 -23.92 26.34 22.39
N SER A 316 -23.88 26.80 23.64
CA SER A 316 -25.05 26.95 24.49
C SER A 316 -25.57 28.38 24.57
N ARG A 317 -24.70 29.38 24.38
CA ARG A 317 -25.00 30.81 24.50
C ARG A 317 -24.35 31.60 23.36
N ILE A 318 -25.12 32.54 22.80
CA ILE A 318 -24.63 33.45 21.76
C ILE A 318 -24.89 34.88 22.28
N MET A 319 -23.85 35.71 22.25
CA MET A 319 -23.89 37.14 22.57
C MET A 319 -23.26 37.88 21.40
N ASP A 320 -23.41 39.21 21.34
CA ASP A 320 -22.79 39.98 20.26
C ASP A 320 -21.26 39.84 20.31
N GLY A 321 -20.71 39.29 19.24
CA GLY A 321 -19.28 39.02 19.12
C GLY A 321 -18.72 37.86 19.95
N GLN A 322 -19.53 37.09 20.68
CA GLN A 322 -19.05 35.98 21.52
C GLN A 322 -19.94 34.74 21.46
N VAL A 323 -19.31 33.57 21.59
CA VAL A 323 -20.00 32.29 21.80
C VAL A 323 -19.57 31.66 23.10
N GLY A 324 -20.57 31.16 23.86
CA GLY A 324 -20.36 30.46 25.13
C GLY A 324 -20.73 28.99 25.01
N PHE A 325 -19.91 28.12 25.60
CA PHE A 325 -20.13 26.67 25.61
C PHE A 325 -19.49 26.02 26.82
N LYS A 326 -19.94 24.81 27.13
CA LYS A 326 -19.30 23.94 28.13
C LYS A 326 -18.18 23.17 27.44
N VAL A 327 -16.99 23.23 27.99
CA VAL A 327 -15.80 22.56 27.47
C VAL A 327 -15.93 21.05 27.72
N GLU A 328 -15.80 20.25 26.67
CA GLU A 328 -15.84 18.79 26.71
C GLU A 328 -14.42 18.19 26.76
N THR A 329 -13.43 18.92 26.25
CA THR A 329 -12.00 18.54 26.20
C THR A 329 -11.18 19.79 26.51
N ASP A 330 -10.14 19.68 27.34
CA ASP A 330 -9.29 20.79 27.77
C ASP A 330 -8.90 21.71 26.62
N LEU A 331 -8.98 23.00 26.85
CA LEU A 331 -8.75 24.07 25.89
C LEU A 331 -7.57 24.93 26.32
N GLY A 332 -6.61 25.12 25.44
CA GLY A 332 -5.44 25.97 25.66
C GLY A 332 -5.56 27.35 25.00
N ILE A 333 -4.80 28.32 25.51
CA ILE A 333 -4.64 29.62 24.85
C ILE A 333 -3.85 29.44 23.55
N GLY A 334 -4.43 29.92 22.45
CA GLY A 334 -3.83 29.83 21.12
C GLY A 334 -4.25 28.57 20.35
N ASP A 335 -5.14 27.74 20.92
CA ASP A 335 -5.73 26.64 20.16
C ASP A 335 -6.57 27.18 19.00
N GLU A 336 -6.42 26.60 17.82
CA GLU A 336 -7.23 26.91 16.65
C GLU A 336 -8.51 26.08 16.67
N LEU A 337 -9.65 26.77 16.56
CA LEU A 337 -10.96 26.16 16.65
C LEU A 337 -11.78 26.43 15.39
N MET A 338 -12.64 25.49 15.05
CA MET A 338 -13.62 25.61 13.96
C MET A 338 -15.04 25.45 14.53
N ILE A 339 -15.88 26.45 14.33
CA ILE A 339 -17.31 26.37 14.58
C ILE A 339 -17.98 25.78 13.34
N ASP A 340 -18.66 24.64 13.53
CA ASP A 340 -19.27 23.84 12.44
C ASP A 340 -20.63 24.42 12.01
N ALA A 341 -20.65 25.69 11.60
CA ALA A 341 -21.80 26.38 11.02
C ALA A 341 -21.99 26.04 9.55
N GLN A 342 -23.09 26.50 8.91
CA GLN A 342 -23.31 26.31 7.45
C GLN A 342 -22.09 26.73 6.60
N SER A 343 -21.40 27.80 7.01
CA SER A 343 -20.05 28.15 6.55
C SER A 343 -19.14 28.03 7.77
N PRO A 344 -18.15 27.12 7.78
CA PRO A 344 -17.26 26.95 8.92
C PRO A 344 -16.53 28.23 9.30
N ILE A 345 -16.51 28.55 10.60
CA ILE A 345 -15.91 29.78 11.13
C ILE A 345 -14.70 29.40 11.99
N SER A 346 -13.52 29.87 11.58
CA SER A 346 -12.29 29.67 12.36
C SER A 346 -12.14 30.76 13.41
N ILE A 347 -11.79 30.36 14.64
CA ILE A 347 -11.46 31.24 15.76
C ILE A 347 -10.25 30.70 16.51
N THR A 348 -9.59 31.55 17.27
CA THR A 348 -8.49 31.18 18.14
C THR A 348 -8.91 31.35 19.60
N SER A 349 -8.62 30.36 20.45
CA SER A 349 -8.89 30.49 21.87
C SER A 349 -7.95 31.53 22.52
N ASN A 350 -8.53 32.47 23.18
CA ASN A 350 -7.83 33.45 24.03
C ASN A 350 -7.95 33.12 25.52
N LYS A 351 -8.49 31.95 25.85
CA LYS A 351 -8.69 31.46 27.24
C LYS A 351 -8.24 30.01 27.35
N GLU A 352 -7.83 29.68 28.58
CA GLU A 352 -7.62 28.31 29.03
C GLU A 352 -8.87 27.86 29.80
N ALA A 353 -9.27 26.59 29.67
CA ALA A 353 -10.38 26.00 30.38
C ALA A 353 -10.24 24.48 30.43
N VAL A 354 -10.58 23.86 31.53
CA VAL A 354 -10.61 22.40 31.66
C VAL A 354 -11.98 21.82 31.33
N ALA A 355 -12.01 20.54 30.98
CA ALA A 355 -13.25 19.83 30.68
C ALA A 355 -14.28 20.00 31.83
N GLY A 356 -15.51 20.36 31.47
CA GLY A 356 -16.59 20.66 32.43
C GLY A 356 -16.82 22.14 32.70
N GLU A 357 -15.87 23.02 32.42
CA GLU A 357 -16.03 24.46 32.67
C GLU A 357 -16.81 25.16 31.54
N MET A 358 -17.40 26.31 31.89
CA MET A 358 -18.06 27.23 30.94
C MET A 358 -17.09 28.28 30.47
N VAL A 359 -16.91 28.37 29.15
CA VAL A 359 -16.06 29.36 28.54
C VAL A 359 -16.83 30.22 27.53
N SER A 360 -16.43 31.49 27.38
CA SER A 360 -16.90 32.39 26.32
C SER A 360 -15.71 32.85 25.50
N LEU A 361 -15.76 32.64 24.18
CA LEU A 361 -14.74 33.03 23.25
C LEU A 361 -15.25 34.07 22.25
N ASN A 362 -14.37 34.94 21.81
CA ASN A 362 -14.68 35.87 20.73
C ASN A 362 -14.93 35.11 19.42
N ALA A 363 -16.02 35.39 18.74
CA ALA A 363 -16.35 34.80 17.46
C ALA A 363 -16.88 35.88 16.50
N PRO A 364 -16.31 36.02 15.30
CA PRO A 364 -16.89 36.88 14.27
C PRO A 364 -18.20 36.24 13.78
N GLU A 365 -19.04 37.07 13.16
CA GLU A 365 -20.23 36.61 12.45
C GLU A 365 -21.23 35.75 13.30
N THR A 366 -21.40 36.09 14.60
CA THR A 366 -22.31 35.38 15.51
C THR A 366 -23.72 35.19 14.97
N ARG A 367 -24.17 36.06 14.04
CA ARG A 367 -25.48 35.97 13.37
C ARG A 367 -25.64 34.73 12.47
N LYS A 368 -24.51 34.12 12.06
CA LYS A 368 -24.50 32.87 11.24
C LYS A 368 -24.42 31.61 12.10
N ILE A 369 -24.37 31.74 13.41
CA ILE A 369 -24.17 30.66 14.36
C ILE A 369 -25.49 30.36 15.07
N SER A 370 -25.80 29.09 15.30
CA SER A 370 -26.96 28.63 16.05
C SER A 370 -26.55 28.00 17.38
N LYS A 371 -27.44 27.99 18.36
CA LYS A 371 -27.25 27.16 19.56
C LYS A 371 -27.25 25.68 19.16
N GLY A 372 -26.41 24.88 19.82
CA GLY A 372 -26.19 23.46 19.50
C GLY A 372 -25.12 23.23 18.45
N THR A 373 -24.61 24.28 17.74
CA THR A 373 -23.52 24.14 16.80
C THR A 373 -22.26 23.64 17.52
N ASN A 374 -21.63 22.61 16.98
CA ASN A 374 -20.41 22.02 17.53
C ASN A 374 -19.18 22.91 17.25
N ILE A 375 -18.23 22.87 18.18
CA ILE A 375 -16.92 23.48 18.02
C ILE A 375 -15.87 22.39 18.10
N TYR A 376 -14.95 22.41 17.13
CA TYR A 376 -13.85 21.45 17.03
C TYR A 376 -12.51 22.16 17.14
N ARG A 377 -11.57 21.59 17.91
CA ARG A 377 -10.17 22.01 17.88
C ARG A 377 -9.51 21.40 16.64
N THR A 378 -9.02 22.27 15.76
CA THR A 378 -8.33 21.88 14.54
C THR A 378 -6.81 21.86 14.71
N ARG A 379 -6.30 22.56 15.72
CA ARG A 379 -4.88 22.58 16.10
C ARG A 379 -4.72 22.89 17.58
N SER A 380 -4.03 22.06 18.31
CA SER A 380 -3.56 22.35 19.65
C SER A 380 -2.21 23.08 19.59
N LYS A 381 -2.12 24.26 20.20
CA LYS A 381 -0.88 25.03 20.26
C LYS A 381 0.18 24.30 21.09
N ALA A 382 -0.19 23.84 22.28
CA ALA A 382 0.74 23.15 23.18
C ALA A 382 1.31 21.88 22.52
N LEU A 383 0.45 21.08 21.87
CA LEU A 383 0.92 19.90 21.15
C LEU A 383 1.84 20.26 19.98
N THR A 384 1.56 21.35 19.27
CA THR A 384 2.41 21.82 18.19
C THR A 384 3.80 22.17 18.71
N GLU A 385 3.88 22.92 19.81
CA GLU A 385 5.13 23.32 20.45
C GLU A 385 5.93 22.11 20.97
N ASP A 386 5.25 21.10 21.55
CA ASP A 386 5.87 19.84 21.97
C ASP A 386 6.51 19.09 20.79
N ILE A 387 5.77 18.98 19.69
CA ILE A 387 6.29 18.29 18.51
C ILE A 387 7.40 19.10 17.83
N GLU A 388 7.32 20.42 17.81
CA GLU A 388 8.42 21.29 17.34
C GLU A 388 9.69 21.09 18.18
N ALA A 389 9.55 20.99 19.50
CA ALA A 389 10.67 20.68 20.38
C ALA A 389 11.27 19.29 20.11
N LEU A 390 10.44 18.30 19.82
CA LEU A 390 10.86 16.95 19.43
C LEU A 390 11.66 16.96 18.11
N ILE A 391 11.13 17.63 17.07
CA ILE A 391 11.76 17.72 15.75
C ILE A 391 13.08 18.47 15.82
N ASN A 392 13.15 19.55 16.62
CA ASN A 392 14.30 20.44 16.74
C ASN A 392 15.28 20.06 17.87
N ARG A 393 15.08 18.91 18.52
CA ARG A 393 16.01 18.45 19.55
C ARG A 393 17.41 18.24 18.96
N ASP A 394 18.42 18.33 19.81
CA ASP A 394 19.81 18.02 19.42
C ASP A 394 19.92 16.53 19.08
N ASN A 395 19.97 16.23 17.79
CA ASN A 395 20.08 14.86 17.26
C ASN A 395 21.53 14.51 16.87
N ARG A 396 22.52 15.32 17.27
CA ARG A 396 23.92 15.02 16.99
C ARG A 396 24.33 13.68 17.59
N LEU A 397 25.19 13.00 16.88
CA LEU A 397 25.63 11.65 17.17
C LEU A 397 26.93 11.67 18.02
N PRO A 398 27.06 10.81 19.04
CA PRO A 398 28.27 10.71 19.82
C PRO A 398 29.42 10.10 19.01
N ILE A 399 30.63 10.73 19.09
CA ILE A 399 31.86 10.21 18.51
C ILE A 399 32.99 10.18 19.56
N ASN A 400 33.92 9.26 19.38
CA ASN A 400 35.16 9.27 20.11
C ASN A 400 36.20 10.07 19.33
N GLY A 401 37.00 10.88 20.02
CA GLY A 401 38.07 11.67 19.44
C GLY A 401 39.45 11.30 20.02
N LYS A 402 40.46 11.32 19.16
CA LYS A 402 41.86 11.24 19.56
C LYS A 402 42.65 12.35 18.89
N VAL A 403 43.53 13.03 19.61
CA VAL A 403 44.46 14.04 19.08
C VAL A 403 45.86 13.68 19.49
N GLU A 404 46.82 13.69 18.56
CA GLU A 404 48.21 13.53 18.79
C GLU A 404 48.96 14.81 18.41
N ALA A 405 49.63 15.42 19.37
CA ALA A 405 50.35 16.69 19.24
C ALA A 405 51.72 16.59 19.95
N ILE A 406 52.56 15.72 19.45
CA ILE A 406 53.88 15.42 19.99
C ILE A 406 54.94 16.18 19.18
N CYS A 407 55.86 16.88 19.85
CA CYS A 407 56.90 17.65 19.19
C CYS A 407 57.80 16.76 18.30
N GLY A 408 57.88 17.11 17.02
CA GLY A 408 58.60 16.38 15.98
C GLY A 408 57.78 15.38 15.17
N ASP A 409 56.57 15.02 15.63
CA ASP A 409 55.62 14.18 14.90
C ASP A 409 54.59 15.03 14.13
N ASP A 410 53.86 14.42 13.25
CA ASP A 410 52.76 15.09 12.54
C ASP A 410 51.55 15.27 13.47
N LEU A 411 50.95 16.47 13.49
CA LEU A 411 49.69 16.68 14.20
C LEU A 411 48.59 15.80 13.61
N SER A 412 47.85 15.06 14.42
CA SER A 412 46.75 14.25 13.94
C SER A 412 45.47 14.46 14.76
N VAL A 413 44.33 14.36 14.04
CA VAL A 413 43.00 14.32 14.64
C VAL A 413 42.28 13.10 14.10
N THR A 414 41.82 12.22 15.00
CA THR A 414 41.03 11.02 14.65
C THR A 414 39.66 11.13 15.30
N PHE A 415 38.61 10.84 14.51
CA PHE A 415 37.24 10.61 15.00
C PHE A 415 36.77 9.23 14.67
N GLU A 416 36.03 8.61 15.59
CA GLU A 416 35.56 7.22 15.46
C GLU A 416 34.12 7.08 15.93
N ARG A 417 33.31 6.28 15.19
CA ARG A 417 31.96 5.87 15.54
C ARG A 417 31.61 4.55 14.89
N ASP A 418 31.00 3.63 15.63
CA ASP A 418 30.40 2.39 15.13
C ASP A 418 31.30 1.59 14.15
N GLY A 419 32.63 1.56 14.42
CA GLY A 419 33.61 0.88 13.59
C GLY A 419 34.16 1.69 12.42
N PHE A 420 33.62 2.87 12.15
CA PHE A 420 34.15 3.82 11.17
C PHE A 420 35.16 4.75 11.86
N SER A 421 36.25 5.06 11.16
CA SER A 421 37.30 5.95 11.65
C SER A 421 37.77 6.89 10.53
N SER A 422 38.05 8.13 10.90
CA SER A 422 38.74 9.11 10.04
C SER A 422 39.90 9.72 10.80
N THR A 423 41.10 9.62 10.25
CA THR A 423 42.33 10.24 10.77
C THR A 423 42.86 11.21 9.73
N VAL A 424 43.01 12.47 10.13
CA VAL A 424 43.55 13.52 9.26
C VAL A 424 44.86 14.00 9.90
N TYR A 425 45.89 14.11 9.05
CA TYR A 425 47.24 14.53 9.46
C TYR A 425 47.48 15.97 9.00
N GLY A 426 48.05 16.75 9.90
CA GLY A 426 48.54 18.11 9.64
C GLY A 426 50.04 18.18 9.43
N GLY A 427 50.58 19.39 9.54
CA GLY A 427 52.02 19.58 9.54
C GLY A 427 52.70 19.08 10.82
N LYS A 428 54.04 19.00 10.78
CA LYS A 428 54.86 18.64 11.95
C LYS A 428 54.64 19.62 13.09
N VAL A 429 54.54 19.12 14.29
CA VAL A 429 54.53 19.87 15.55
C VAL A 429 55.91 20.40 15.81
N GLU A 430 56.12 21.70 15.62
CA GLU A 430 57.46 22.34 15.83
C GLU A 430 57.74 22.59 17.30
N PRO A 431 59.01 22.62 17.73
CA PRO A 431 59.35 23.03 19.11
C PRO A 431 58.89 24.44 19.43
N ALA A 432 58.23 24.65 20.54
CA ALA A 432 57.71 25.95 20.94
C ALA A 432 58.84 26.95 21.30
N SER A 433 58.87 28.10 20.61
CA SER A 433 59.88 29.14 20.92
C SER A 433 59.46 30.09 22.06
N LYS A 434 58.14 30.18 22.39
CA LYS A 434 57.61 31.02 23.47
C LYS A 434 56.61 30.27 24.37
N ARG A 435 55.50 29.89 23.82
CA ARG A 435 54.42 29.20 24.58
C ARG A 435 54.02 27.91 23.86
N PRO A 436 54.24 26.75 24.50
CA PRO A 436 53.76 25.50 23.92
C PRO A 436 52.23 25.41 23.94
N ILE A 437 51.70 24.55 23.11
CA ILE A 437 50.26 24.24 23.12
C ILE A 437 49.95 23.40 24.39
N ASP A 438 48.83 23.71 25.02
CA ASP A 438 48.36 22.97 26.19
C ASP A 438 47.15 22.10 25.84
N VAL A 439 46.95 21.03 26.64
CA VAL A 439 45.89 20.05 26.47
C VAL A 439 44.50 20.69 26.50
N GLU A 440 44.29 21.72 27.34
CA GLU A 440 43.01 22.38 27.49
C GLU A 440 42.63 23.21 26.23
N THR A 441 43.64 23.88 25.65
CA THR A 441 43.45 24.60 24.38
C THR A 441 43.07 23.63 23.24
N ILE A 442 43.75 22.47 23.15
CA ILE A 442 43.42 21.44 22.16
C ILE A 442 42.01 20.94 22.40
N ARG A 443 41.65 20.55 23.63
CA ARG A 443 40.33 20.07 24.01
C ARG A 443 39.25 21.04 23.62
N ASN A 444 39.41 22.32 24.00
CA ASN A 444 38.39 23.36 23.68
C ASN A 444 38.19 23.55 22.17
N LYS A 445 39.25 23.39 21.36
CA LYS A 445 39.16 23.57 19.91
C LYS A 445 38.58 22.36 19.17
N VAL A 446 38.97 21.16 19.58
CA VAL A 446 38.46 19.93 18.95
C VAL A 446 37.01 19.68 19.31
N SER A 447 36.55 20.07 20.50
CA SER A 447 35.15 19.90 20.92
C SER A 447 34.17 20.85 20.24
N GLN A 448 34.61 21.83 19.44
CA GLN A 448 33.74 22.78 18.74
C GLN A 448 33.18 22.17 17.46
N LEU A 449 32.27 21.18 17.59
CA LEU A 449 31.58 20.47 16.47
C LEU A 449 30.18 21.00 16.17
N GLY A 450 29.83 22.23 16.61
CA GLY A 450 28.45 22.75 16.57
C GLY A 450 27.77 22.78 15.20
N ASN A 451 28.53 22.79 14.09
CA ASN A 451 27.98 22.81 12.71
C ASN A 451 28.09 21.42 12.04
N THR A 452 28.29 20.35 12.80
CA THR A 452 28.39 18.99 12.29
C THR A 452 27.30 18.11 12.88
N SER A 453 27.13 16.93 12.32
CA SER A 453 26.18 15.91 12.83
C SER A 453 26.69 15.22 14.12
N PHE A 454 27.79 15.69 14.71
CA PHE A 454 28.46 15.00 15.80
C PHE A 454 28.66 15.85 17.05
N TYR A 455 28.79 15.17 18.20
CA TYR A 455 29.39 15.71 19.42
C TYR A 455 30.40 14.71 19.98
N ILE A 456 31.40 15.19 20.71
CA ILE A 456 32.41 14.31 21.29
C ILE A 456 31.91 13.73 22.62
N ASP A 457 31.83 12.41 22.70
CA ASP A 457 31.55 11.66 23.93
C ASP A 457 32.82 11.44 24.74
N LYS A 458 33.90 10.94 24.10
CA LYS A 458 35.21 10.71 24.73
C LYS A 458 36.30 11.33 23.89
N LEU A 459 37.24 12.03 24.54
CA LEU A 459 38.38 12.66 23.89
C LEU A 459 39.66 12.29 24.59
N SER A 460 40.55 11.61 23.86
CA SER A 460 41.93 11.34 24.25
C SER A 460 42.86 12.36 23.58
N ILE A 461 43.77 12.94 24.34
CA ILE A 461 44.76 13.91 23.82
C ILE A 461 46.14 13.46 24.28
N ASP A 462 46.98 13.16 23.30
CA ASP A 462 48.42 12.87 23.53
C ASP A 462 49.22 14.11 23.12
N CYS A 463 49.71 14.82 24.15
CA CYS A 463 50.43 16.08 23.97
C CYS A 463 51.61 16.11 24.98
N ASP A 464 52.83 16.26 24.49
CA ASP A 464 54.02 16.31 25.30
C ASP A 464 54.29 17.67 25.97
N GLY A 465 53.51 18.69 25.64
CA GLY A 465 53.62 20.04 26.17
C GLY A 465 54.88 20.78 25.75
N LYS A 466 55.56 20.34 24.68
CA LYS A 466 56.79 20.97 24.15
C LYS A 466 56.59 21.60 22.79
N GLY A 467 55.53 21.21 22.09
CA GLY A 467 55.25 21.59 20.73
C GLY A 467 54.50 22.90 20.59
N PHE A 468 54.63 23.55 19.44
CA PHE A 468 53.81 24.65 18.97
C PHE A 468 52.91 24.18 17.83
N VAL A 469 51.64 24.46 17.94
CA VAL A 469 50.61 24.21 16.91
C VAL A 469 49.77 25.48 16.71
N ARG A 470 49.50 25.83 15.47
CA ARG A 470 48.55 26.91 15.19
C ARG A 470 47.12 26.44 15.48
N ILE A 471 46.37 27.25 16.20
CA ILE A 471 44.98 26.95 16.55
C ILE A 471 44.13 26.73 15.30
N GLY A 472 44.43 27.43 14.19
CA GLY A 472 43.79 27.26 12.89
C GLY A 472 43.96 25.85 12.33
N ASP A 473 45.15 25.25 12.49
CA ASP A 473 45.44 23.90 11.97
C ASP A 473 44.62 22.86 12.72
N ILE A 474 44.49 22.97 14.03
CA ILE A 474 43.62 22.06 14.83
C ILE A 474 42.14 22.20 14.36
N SER A 475 41.66 23.42 14.11
CA SER A 475 40.31 23.67 13.69
C SER A 475 40.03 23.10 12.29
N GLU A 476 40.99 23.18 11.38
CA GLU A 476 40.90 22.63 10.03
C GLU A 476 40.89 21.11 10.04
N LEU A 477 41.84 20.47 10.75
CA LEU A 477 41.90 19.01 10.88
C LEU A 477 40.64 18.43 11.52
N ARG A 478 40.11 19.09 12.56
CA ARG A 478 38.82 18.75 13.17
C ARG A 478 37.71 18.75 12.15
N ARG A 479 37.60 19.81 11.33
CA ARG A 479 36.54 19.95 10.28
C ARG A 479 36.69 18.82 9.27
N GLN A 480 37.88 18.59 8.74
CA GLN A 480 38.13 17.55 7.75
C GLN A 480 37.86 16.14 8.32
N ALA A 481 38.32 15.84 9.52
CA ALA A 481 38.11 14.56 10.17
C ALA A 481 36.58 14.29 10.38
N ALA A 482 35.83 15.30 10.77
CA ALA A 482 34.37 15.19 10.93
C ALA A 482 33.67 14.98 9.60
N GLU A 483 34.00 15.73 8.57
CA GLU A 483 33.42 15.61 7.22
C GLU A 483 33.72 14.23 6.60
N GLU A 484 34.98 13.75 6.72
CA GLU A 484 35.34 12.44 6.21
C GLU A 484 34.65 11.29 6.96
N LEU A 485 34.51 11.38 8.30
CA LEU A 485 33.80 10.40 9.09
C LEU A 485 32.33 10.37 8.69
N GLU A 486 31.70 11.54 8.57
CA GLU A 486 30.30 11.64 8.14
C GLU A 486 30.08 11.01 6.76
N LEU A 487 30.94 11.31 5.80
CA LEU A 487 30.88 10.73 4.47
C LEU A 487 31.05 9.21 4.48
N LYS A 488 31.98 8.68 5.28
CA LYS A 488 32.17 7.23 5.42
C LYS A 488 30.92 6.54 5.98
N ILE A 489 30.28 7.13 7.00
CA ILE A 489 29.07 6.58 7.59
C ILE A 489 27.90 6.67 6.61
N ARG A 490 27.70 7.82 5.96
CA ARG A 490 26.65 8.04 4.95
C ARG A 490 26.71 7.02 3.81
N LYS A 491 27.93 6.70 3.35
CA LYS A 491 28.17 5.74 2.27
C LYS A 491 28.42 4.30 2.75
N SER A 492 28.17 4.01 4.00
CA SER A 492 28.47 2.69 4.59
C SER A 492 27.74 1.53 3.93
N ARG A 493 26.60 1.80 3.29
CA ARG A 493 25.74 0.82 2.57
C ARG A 493 25.78 0.98 1.06
N SER A 494 26.64 1.86 0.52
CA SER A 494 26.81 2.00 -0.93
C SER A 494 27.27 0.68 -1.56
N ARG A 495 26.75 0.39 -2.73
CA ARG A 495 27.06 -0.82 -3.50
C ARG A 495 27.90 -0.47 -4.72
N ASN A 496 28.62 -1.44 -5.25
CA ASN A 496 29.28 -1.27 -6.53
C ASN A 496 28.25 -1.38 -7.67
N ILE A 497 28.15 -0.37 -8.51
CA ILE A 497 27.24 -0.37 -9.66
C ILE A 497 27.50 -1.54 -10.62
N GLN A 498 28.71 -2.08 -10.64
CA GLN A 498 29.07 -3.23 -11.47
C GLN A 498 28.44 -4.55 -11.00
N ASP A 499 27.95 -4.61 -9.76
CA ASP A 499 27.24 -5.77 -9.23
C ASP A 499 25.81 -5.84 -9.82
N ALA A 500 25.26 -4.70 -10.26
CA ALA A 500 24.01 -4.65 -11.00
C ALA A 500 24.21 -5.15 -12.44
N ARG A 501 23.29 -5.99 -12.90
CA ARG A 501 23.32 -6.50 -14.29
C ARG A 501 22.68 -5.47 -15.23
N SER A 502 23.22 -5.29 -16.43
CA SER A 502 22.69 -4.31 -17.39
C SER A 502 21.27 -4.66 -17.85
N TYR A 503 20.45 -3.64 -18.12
CA TYR A 503 19.07 -3.83 -18.57
C TYR A 503 18.98 -4.68 -19.84
N GLU A 504 19.89 -4.46 -20.81
CA GLU A 504 19.92 -5.19 -22.09
C GLU A 504 20.17 -6.69 -21.90
N ALA A 505 21.07 -7.06 -20.99
CA ALA A 505 21.36 -8.45 -20.67
C ALA A 505 20.15 -9.12 -19.99
N ILE A 506 19.54 -8.42 -19.01
CA ILE A 506 18.42 -8.94 -18.26
C ILE A 506 17.18 -9.04 -19.15
N ASN A 507 16.89 -8.01 -19.95
CA ASN A 507 15.68 -7.97 -20.79
C ASN A 507 15.62 -9.16 -21.76
N LYS A 508 16.77 -9.67 -22.22
CA LYS A 508 16.82 -10.90 -23.05
C LYS A 508 16.47 -12.16 -22.27
N GLU A 509 16.70 -12.18 -20.97
CA GLU A 509 16.44 -13.34 -20.10
C GLU A 509 15.02 -13.33 -19.55
N ILE A 510 14.54 -12.14 -19.11
CA ILE A 510 13.22 -11.98 -18.50
C ILE A 510 12.10 -11.83 -19.53
N SER A 511 12.44 -11.49 -20.78
CA SER A 511 11.47 -11.46 -21.87
C SER A 511 11.00 -12.87 -22.21
N PRO A 512 9.75 -13.01 -22.59
CA PRO A 512 9.15 -14.30 -22.86
C PRO A 512 9.84 -15.04 -24.01
N LYS A 513 10.19 -16.30 -23.77
CA LYS A 513 10.79 -17.17 -24.81
C LYS A 513 9.74 -17.96 -25.58
N LYS A 514 8.64 -18.30 -24.95
CA LYS A 514 7.44 -18.96 -25.51
C LYS A 514 6.24 -18.56 -24.66
N GLY A 515 5.12 -18.28 -25.30
CA GLY A 515 3.83 -18.14 -24.65
C GLY A 515 3.19 -19.50 -24.37
N PHE A 516 2.05 -19.46 -23.74
CA PHE A 516 1.13 -20.57 -23.67
C PHE A 516 0.53 -20.80 -25.07
N GLU A 517 0.23 -22.05 -25.47
CA GLU A 517 -0.45 -22.31 -26.74
C GLU A 517 -1.93 -21.98 -26.59
N GLY A 518 -2.41 -20.96 -27.28
CA GLY A 518 -3.81 -20.52 -27.29
C GLY A 518 -4.38 -20.44 -28.72
N GLN A 519 -5.71 -20.51 -28.86
CA GLN A 519 -6.42 -20.33 -30.13
C GLN A 519 -7.17 -19.00 -30.12
N SER A 520 -7.10 -18.24 -31.22
CA SER A 520 -7.61 -16.87 -31.34
C SER A 520 -9.14 -16.73 -31.48
N ASN A 521 -9.90 -17.84 -31.58
CA ASN A 521 -11.35 -17.85 -31.85
C ASN A 521 -12.17 -18.44 -30.71
N ASN A 522 -11.81 -18.15 -29.45
CA ASN A 522 -12.51 -18.65 -28.29
C ASN A 522 -13.61 -17.68 -27.83
N TYR A 523 -14.71 -18.22 -27.32
CA TYR A 523 -15.79 -17.47 -26.68
C TYR A 523 -15.87 -17.84 -25.21
N TYR A 524 -16.12 -16.85 -24.33
CA TYR A 524 -16.16 -17.02 -22.91
C TYR A 524 -17.47 -16.46 -22.37
N TYR A 525 -18.21 -17.25 -21.59
CA TYR A 525 -19.46 -16.86 -20.95
C TYR A 525 -19.38 -17.14 -19.46
N SER A 526 -19.46 -16.09 -18.63
CA SER A 526 -19.42 -16.20 -17.17
C SER A 526 -20.79 -15.87 -16.59
N PHE A 527 -21.27 -16.71 -15.69
CA PHE A 527 -22.59 -16.62 -15.08
C PHE A 527 -22.45 -16.64 -13.57
N SER A 528 -23.07 -15.68 -12.88
CA SER A 528 -23.03 -15.56 -11.42
C SER A 528 -24.25 -16.23 -10.72
N TYR A 529 -25.28 -16.63 -11.46
CA TYR A 529 -26.50 -17.24 -10.92
C TYR A 529 -27.05 -18.35 -11.82
N PRO A 530 -27.75 -19.39 -11.27
CA PRO A 530 -28.30 -20.51 -12.01
C PRO A 530 -29.19 -20.11 -13.17
N TYR A 531 -30.16 -19.18 -12.96
CA TYR A 531 -31.10 -18.73 -13.97
C TYR A 531 -30.43 -18.10 -15.21
N GLN A 532 -29.21 -17.58 -15.05
CA GLN A 532 -28.44 -16.99 -16.15
C GLN A 532 -27.92 -18.07 -17.08
N VAL A 533 -27.45 -19.19 -16.51
CA VAL A 533 -27.02 -20.38 -17.27
C VAL A 533 -28.21 -20.93 -18.05
N GLU A 534 -29.38 -21.08 -17.42
CA GLU A 534 -30.61 -21.55 -18.07
C GLU A 534 -31.03 -20.61 -19.21
N ALA A 535 -31.00 -19.30 -18.98
CA ALA A 535 -31.27 -18.31 -20.02
C ALA A 535 -30.33 -18.42 -21.23
N PHE A 536 -29.04 -18.68 -20.99
CA PHE A 536 -28.06 -18.90 -22.03
C PHE A 536 -28.34 -20.18 -22.81
N LEU A 537 -28.58 -21.32 -22.15
CA LEU A 537 -28.82 -22.62 -22.77
C LEU A 537 -30.08 -22.62 -23.64
N ASN A 538 -31.08 -21.79 -23.28
CA ASN A 538 -32.30 -21.60 -24.07
C ASN A 538 -32.16 -20.63 -25.24
N ASN A 539 -31.03 -19.88 -25.30
CA ASN A 539 -30.80 -18.82 -26.31
C ASN A 539 -29.34 -18.84 -26.82
N ILE A 540 -28.82 -20.01 -27.19
CA ILE A 540 -27.45 -20.16 -27.67
C ILE A 540 -27.22 -19.28 -28.91
N PRO A 541 -26.17 -18.40 -28.90
CA PRO A 541 -25.87 -17.54 -30.04
C PRO A 541 -25.50 -18.35 -31.30
N ASN A 542 -26.02 -17.96 -32.46
CA ASN A 542 -25.69 -18.66 -33.72
C ASN A 542 -24.19 -18.62 -34.04
N GLU A 543 -23.47 -17.62 -33.55
CA GLU A 543 -22.04 -17.40 -33.83
C GLU A 543 -21.13 -18.49 -33.27
N ILE A 544 -21.55 -19.17 -32.20
CA ILE A 544 -20.76 -20.23 -31.58
C ILE A 544 -21.04 -21.63 -32.16
N ILE A 545 -21.98 -21.73 -33.10
CA ILE A 545 -22.31 -22.98 -33.74
C ILE A 545 -21.28 -23.29 -34.84
N GLY A 546 -20.54 -24.39 -34.68
CA GLY A 546 -19.53 -24.84 -35.67
C GLY A 546 -18.22 -24.01 -35.68
N ILE A 547 -17.88 -23.36 -34.57
CA ILE A 547 -16.61 -22.62 -34.44
C ILE A 547 -15.39 -23.53 -34.45
N SER A 548 -14.24 -22.99 -34.85
CA SER A 548 -12.95 -23.69 -34.81
C SER A 548 -12.19 -23.58 -33.48
N GLY A 549 -12.70 -22.80 -32.50
CA GLY A 549 -12.14 -22.56 -31.18
C GLY A 549 -12.93 -23.24 -30.08
N TYR A 550 -12.67 -22.82 -28.83
CA TYR A 550 -13.38 -23.32 -27.65
C TYR A 550 -14.45 -22.36 -27.16
N ILE A 551 -15.49 -22.90 -26.53
CA ILE A 551 -16.54 -22.18 -25.79
C ILE A 551 -16.34 -22.46 -24.31
N PHE A 552 -15.90 -21.45 -23.55
CA PHE A 552 -15.73 -21.54 -22.13
C PHE A 552 -16.99 -21.12 -21.39
N ILE A 553 -17.55 -22.00 -20.59
CA ILE A 553 -18.73 -21.78 -19.74
C ILE A 553 -18.24 -21.69 -18.30
N ILE A 554 -18.22 -20.47 -17.75
CA ILE A 554 -17.67 -20.20 -16.41
C ILE A 554 -18.84 -20.13 -15.42
N LEU A 555 -18.94 -21.10 -14.51
CA LEU A 555 -19.82 -21.08 -13.34
C LEU A 555 -19.15 -20.27 -12.24
N ASP A 556 -19.57 -19.01 -12.06
CA ASP A 556 -18.82 -17.99 -11.35
C ASP A 556 -19.28 -17.81 -9.90
N LEU A 557 -18.46 -18.21 -8.96
CA LEU A 557 -18.70 -18.05 -7.51
C LEU A 557 -18.48 -16.62 -7.00
N GLY A 558 -18.02 -15.70 -7.84
CA GLY A 558 -17.62 -14.34 -7.42
C GLY A 558 -18.69 -13.53 -6.70
N LEU A 559 -19.97 -13.77 -6.97
CA LEU A 559 -21.11 -13.13 -6.29
C LEU A 559 -21.82 -14.05 -5.29
N GLY A 560 -21.35 -15.30 -5.11
CA GLY A 560 -21.94 -16.26 -4.17
C GLY A 560 -23.33 -16.75 -4.57
N GLY A 561 -23.61 -16.79 -5.88
CA GLY A 561 -24.93 -17.11 -6.42
C GLY A 561 -25.21 -18.61 -6.65
N PHE A 562 -24.25 -19.51 -6.32
CA PHE A 562 -24.39 -20.95 -6.53
C PHE A 562 -24.22 -21.75 -5.24
N THR A 563 -25.05 -22.78 -5.07
CA THR A 563 -24.80 -23.89 -4.13
C THR A 563 -24.02 -25.02 -4.82
N LYS A 564 -23.43 -25.94 -4.04
CA LYS A 564 -22.71 -27.09 -4.58
C LYS A 564 -23.67 -28.02 -5.40
N GLU A 565 -24.92 -28.18 -4.95
CA GLU A 565 -25.94 -28.97 -5.67
C GLU A 565 -26.31 -28.33 -7.02
N GLU A 566 -26.47 -27.01 -7.05
CA GLU A 566 -26.77 -26.28 -8.29
C GLU A 566 -25.63 -26.40 -9.30
N LEU A 567 -24.36 -26.35 -8.84
CA LEU A 567 -23.19 -26.53 -9.71
C LEU A 567 -23.23 -27.89 -10.42
N GLU A 568 -23.53 -28.98 -9.68
CA GLU A 568 -23.61 -30.34 -10.26
C GLU A 568 -24.75 -30.49 -11.28
N ILE A 569 -25.93 -29.89 -10.97
CA ILE A 569 -27.09 -29.92 -11.88
C ILE A 569 -26.75 -29.13 -13.17
N LEU A 570 -26.21 -27.93 -13.02
CA LEU A 570 -25.91 -27.06 -14.16
C LEU A 570 -24.79 -27.63 -15.04
N LYS A 571 -23.75 -28.23 -14.43
CA LYS A 571 -22.72 -28.95 -15.17
C LYS A 571 -23.34 -29.98 -16.11
N SER A 572 -24.28 -30.79 -15.60
CA SER A 572 -24.96 -31.82 -16.36
C SER A 572 -25.84 -31.22 -17.48
N SER A 573 -26.57 -30.15 -17.17
CA SER A 573 -27.40 -29.44 -18.15
C SER A 573 -26.60 -28.79 -19.26
N VAL A 574 -25.46 -28.16 -18.90
CA VAL A 574 -24.51 -27.57 -19.87
C VAL A 574 -23.94 -28.66 -20.77
N ALA A 575 -23.50 -29.78 -20.19
CA ALA A 575 -22.92 -30.89 -20.94
C ALA A 575 -23.94 -31.50 -21.91
N GLU A 576 -25.21 -31.71 -21.48
CA GLU A 576 -26.26 -32.23 -22.30
C GLU A 576 -26.56 -31.34 -23.52
N VAL A 577 -26.73 -30.05 -23.27
CA VAL A 577 -27.08 -29.08 -24.35
C VAL A 577 -25.87 -28.84 -25.26
N MET A 578 -24.68 -28.53 -24.69
CA MET A 578 -23.50 -28.15 -25.50
C MET A 578 -22.96 -29.32 -26.33
N SER A 579 -23.15 -30.60 -25.92
CA SER A 579 -22.76 -31.75 -26.74
C SER A 579 -23.55 -31.81 -28.06
N ASN A 580 -24.70 -31.22 -28.17
CA ASN A 580 -25.47 -31.12 -29.40
C ASN A 580 -25.00 -29.99 -30.34
N PHE A 581 -24.42 -28.92 -29.80
CA PHE A 581 -24.02 -27.73 -30.57
C PHE A 581 -22.51 -27.68 -30.85
N ALA A 582 -21.68 -28.16 -29.93
CA ALA A 582 -20.24 -28.10 -30.00
C ALA A 582 -19.56 -29.29 -29.26
N PRO A 583 -19.70 -30.53 -29.75
CA PRO A 583 -19.44 -31.76 -28.98
C PRO A 583 -18.03 -31.93 -28.41
N GLU A 584 -17.02 -31.27 -28.98
CA GLU A 584 -15.64 -31.33 -28.49
C GLU A 584 -15.07 -29.95 -28.20
N ALA A 585 -15.84 -28.89 -28.41
CA ALA A 585 -15.39 -27.52 -28.37
C ALA A 585 -15.84 -26.75 -27.12
N TYR A 586 -16.67 -27.33 -26.25
CA TYR A 586 -17.03 -26.66 -24.99
C TYR A 586 -16.11 -27.03 -23.84
N ARG A 587 -15.92 -26.09 -22.91
CA ARG A 587 -15.17 -26.23 -21.66
C ARG A 587 -16.01 -25.68 -20.53
N ILE A 588 -16.09 -26.40 -19.41
CA ILE A 588 -16.76 -25.93 -18.20
C ILE A 588 -15.70 -25.55 -17.18
N GLU A 589 -15.75 -24.30 -16.69
CA GLU A 589 -14.80 -23.74 -15.73
C GLU A 589 -15.50 -23.33 -14.45
N LEU A 590 -14.84 -23.48 -13.32
CA LEU A 590 -15.28 -22.91 -12.05
C LEU A 590 -14.58 -21.57 -11.81
N GLY A 591 -15.37 -20.50 -11.76
CA GLY A 591 -14.88 -19.18 -11.39
C GLY A 591 -14.76 -19.05 -9.87
N LEU A 592 -13.54 -18.93 -9.34
CA LEU A 592 -13.30 -18.79 -7.91
C LEU A 592 -13.73 -17.41 -7.39
N PRO A 593 -14.04 -17.25 -6.11
CA PRO A 593 -14.38 -15.95 -5.51
C PRO A 593 -13.32 -14.87 -5.76
N TYR A 594 -13.71 -13.57 -5.64
CA TYR A 594 -12.76 -12.45 -5.83
C TYR A 594 -11.65 -12.43 -4.79
N ILE A 595 -11.94 -12.90 -3.60
CA ILE A 595 -11.05 -12.89 -2.43
C ILE A 595 -11.13 -14.24 -1.74
N ASN A 596 -9.97 -14.80 -1.40
CA ASN A 596 -9.81 -15.95 -0.51
C ASN A 596 -8.99 -15.51 0.71
N ARG A 597 -9.55 -15.64 1.90
CA ARG A 597 -8.87 -15.39 3.18
C ARG A 597 -8.67 -16.68 3.98
N GLY A 598 -8.82 -17.82 3.34
CA GLY A 598 -8.83 -19.15 3.97
C GLY A 598 -10.21 -19.59 4.47
N GLU A 599 -11.30 -18.96 3.97
CA GLU A 599 -12.67 -19.41 4.27
C GLU A 599 -13.07 -20.65 3.47
N TYR A 600 -12.39 -20.93 2.40
CA TYR A 600 -12.54 -22.17 1.65
C TYR A 600 -11.18 -22.72 1.23
N ASP A 601 -11.09 -24.02 1.17
CA ASP A 601 -10.00 -24.75 0.54
C ASP A 601 -10.46 -25.29 -0.80
N ILE A 602 -9.74 -24.92 -1.88
CA ILE A 602 -10.13 -25.29 -3.25
C ILE A 602 -10.25 -26.80 -3.41
N GLN A 603 -9.33 -27.55 -2.80
CA GLN A 603 -9.29 -29.00 -2.91
C GLN A 603 -10.37 -29.67 -2.05
N GLU A 604 -10.51 -29.23 -0.79
CA GLU A 604 -11.49 -29.84 0.14
C GLU A 604 -12.92 -29.46 -0.23
N ASP A 605 -13.15 -28.24 -0.67
CA ASP A 605 -14.50 -27.75 -0.96
C ASP A 605 -15.00 -28.08 -2.36
N TYR A 606 -14.13 -28.07 -3.35
CA TYR A 606 -14.49 -28.20 -4.76
C TYR A 606 -13.71 -29.24 -5.56
N GLY A 607 -12.80 -30.00 -4.96
CA GLY A 607 -11.90 -30.92 -5.64
C GLY A 607 -12.62 -31.92 -6.52
N ASP A 608 -13.66 -32.62 -6.01
CA ASP A 608 -14.46 -33.59 -6.79
C ASP A 608 -15.18 -32.92 -7.97
N PHE A 609 -15.71 -31.71 -7.78
CA PHE A 609 -16.34 -30.95 -8.85
C PHE A 609 -15.32 -30.56 -9.93
N ILE A 610 -14.16 -30.02 -9.51
CA ILE A 610 -13.09 -29.59 -10.43
C ILE A 610 -12.57 -30.76 -11.24
N GLU A 611 -12.44 -31.97 -10.67
CA GLU A 611 -12.07 -33.16 -11.43
C GLU A 611 -13.00 -33.47 -12.60
N SER A 612 -14.28 -33.17 -12.44
CA SER A 612 -15.34 -33.47 -13.40
C SER A 612 -15.55 -32.38 -14.48
N ILE A 613 -14.83 -31.26 -14.38
CA ILE A 613 -14.91 -30.10 -15.29
C ILE A 613 -13.56 -29.83 -15.98
N SER A 614 -13.51 -28.82 -16.86
CA SER A 614 -12.32 -28.52 -17.68
C SER A 614 -11.26 -27.74 -16.91
N GLY A 615 -11.63 -26.80 -16.05
CA GLY A 615 -10.64 -25.97 -15.35
C GLY A 615 -11.20 -24.88 -14.41
N LEU A 616 -10.37 -23.85 -14.19
CA LEU A 616 -10.58 -22.82 -13.19
C LEU A 616 -10.43 -21.41 -13.78
N TYR A 617 -11.27 -20.47 -13.35
CA TYR A 617 -11.05 -19.04 -13.55
C TYR A 617 -10.62 -18.37 -12.23
N ILE A 618 -9.34 -17.96 -12.17
CA ILE A 618 -8.62 -17.54 -10.96
C ILE A 618 -8.55 -16.01 -10.89
N ARG A 619 -8.85 -15.45 -9.71
CA ARG A 619 -8.89 -13.99 -9.49
C ARG A 619 -7.89 -13.47 -8.46
N SER A 620 -7.30 -14.31 -7.65
CA SER A 620 -6.39 -13.90 -6.57
C SER A 620 -5.03 -14.58 -6.66
N ILE A 621 -4.00 -13.92 -6.13
CA ILE A 621 -2.66 -14.53 -5.98
C ILE A 621 -2.69 -15.70 -4.99
N ASP A 622 -3.58 -15.64 -4.00
CA ASP A 622 -3.74 -16.69 -3.00
C ASP A 622 -4.29 -17.98 -3.63
N ASP A 623 -5.29 -17.87 -4.52
CA ASP A 623 -5.81 -19.02 -5.25
C ASP A 623 -4.81 -19.53 -6.29
N LEU A 624 -4.09 -18.64 -6.98
CA LEU A 624 -3.02 -19.05 -7.89
C LEU A 624 -1.94 -19.86 -7.15
N ALA A 625 -1.58 -19.42 -5.95
CA ALA A 625 -0.62 -20.13 -5.10
C ALA A 625 -1.15 -21.50 -4.65
N ALA A 626 -2.43 -21.58 -4.26
CA ALA A 626 -3.06 -22.83 -3.86
C ALA A 626 -3.11 -23.84 -5.01
N VAL A 627 -3.48 -23.40 -6.21
CA VAL A 627 -3.49 -24.22 -7.44
C VAL A 627 -2.08 -24.72 -7.79
N ARG A 628 -1.07 -23.81 -7.77
CA ARG A 628 0.33 -24.18 -7.99
C ARG A 628 0.83 -25.23 -6.99
N ASN A 629 0.50 -25.06 -5.71
CA ASN A 629 0.93 -26.00 -4.67
C ASN A 629 0.33 -27.39 -4.88
N SER A 630 -0.86 -27.51 -5.48
CA SER A 630 -1.47 -28.80 -5.81
C SER A 630 -0.67 -29.60 -6.85
N PHE A 631 0.17 -28.96 -7.66
CA PHE A 631 1.06 -29.64 -8.64
C PHE A 631 2.23 -30.36 -7.98
N ALA A 632 2.69 -29.88 -6.82
CA ALA A 632 3.88 -30.39 -6.16
C ALA A 632 3.62 -31.59 -5.23
N ASP A 633 2.38 -31.82 -4.84
CA ASP A 633 2.03 -32.82 -3.84
C ASP A 633 1.67 -34.17 -4.47
N TYR A 634 2.68 -34.81 -5.10
CA TYR A 634 2.58 -36.14 -5.69
C TYR A 634 2.22 -37.18 -4.63
N GLY A 635 0.93 -37.47 -4.48
CA GLY A 635 0.47 -38.69 -3.78
C GLY A 635 -0.67 -38.56 -2.79
N ARG A 636 -1.15 -37.37 -2.46
CA ARG A 636 -2.30 -37.15 -1.56
C ARG A 636 -3.44 -36.37 -2.19
N ASN A 637 -3.17 -35.50 -3.14
CA ASN A 637 -4.16 -34.69 -3.83
C ASN A 637 -4.18 -35.07 -5.31
N LYS A 638 -5.38 -35.22 -5.87
CA LYS A 638 -5.55 -35.32 -7.31
C LYS A 638 -5.19 -33.94 -7.86
N GLY A 639 -4.11 -33.87 -8.61
CA GLY A 639 -3.53 -32.60 -9.07
C GLY A 639 -4.42 -31.91 -10.11
N PHE A 640 -4.44 -30.59 -10.08
CA PHE A 640 -5.09 -29.78 -11.11
C PHE A 640 -4.15 -29.50 -12.29
N GLU A 641 -3.11 -30.28 -12.45
CA GLU A 641 -2.01 -30.03 -13.41
C GLU A 641 -2.41 -30.09 -14.90
N ASP A 642 -3.52 -30.75 -15.21
CA ASP A 642 -4.10 -30.89 -16.56
C ASP A 642 -5.39 -30.10 -16.75
N LYS A 643 -5.81 -29.33 -15.74
CA LYS A 643 -6.99 -28.46 -15.83
C LYS A 643 -6.66 -27.14 -16.51
N ASP A 644 -7.60 -26.60 -17.27
CA ASP A 644 -7.42 -25.25 -17.85
C ASP A 644 -7.34 -24.19 -16.75
N ILE A 645 -6.46 -23.20 -16.90
CA ILE A 645 -6.32 -22.06 -16.00
C ILE A 645 -6.62 -20.77 -16.78
N LEU A 646 -7.71 -20.13 -16.42
CA LEU A 646 -8.07 -18.81 -16.88
C LEU A 646 -7.73 -17.79 -15.79
N LEU A 647 -6.86 -16.84 -16.08
CA LEU A 647 -6.46 -15.80 -15.13
C LEU A 647 -7.27 -14.52 -15.37
N SER A 648 -7.94 -14.02 -14.35
CA SER A 648 -8.70 -12.78 -14.41
C SER A 648 -7.80 -11.55 -14.58
N SER A 649 -8.32 -10.49 -15.17
CA SER A 649 -7.70 -9.15 -15.22
C SER A 649 -7.31 -8.61 -13.86
N SER A 650 -7.87 -9.14 -12.77
CA SER A 650 -7.52 -8.78 -11.39
C SER A 650 -6.19 -9.36 -10.90
N ILE A 651 -5.56 -10.27 -11.64
CA ILE A 651 -4.16 -10.70 -11.43
C ILE A 651 -3.17 -9.62 -11.92
N TYR A 652 -3.65 -8.66 -12.69
CA TYR A 652 -2.88 -7.51 -13.18
C TYR A 652 -1.64 -7.86 -14.01
N LEU A 653 -1.81 -8.73 -15.02
CA LEU A 653 -0.79 -8.98 -16.03
C LEU A 653 -0.73 -7.76 -16.97
N TYR A 654 0.13 -6.80 -16.64
CA TYR A 654 0.12 -5.46 -17.22
C TYR A 654 1.24 -5.25 -18.26
N ASN A 655 2.20 -6.15 -18.30
CA ASN A 655 3.34 -6.16 -19.22
C ASN A 655 3.80 -7.60 -19.51
N ASP A 656 4.59 -7.78 -20.56
CA ASP A 656 5.06 -9.09 -20.99
C ASP A 656 5.91 -9.81 -19.94
N VAL A 657 6.67 -9.06 -19.14
CA VAL A 657 7.52 -9.62 -18.09
C VAL A 657 6.67 -10.18 -16.93
N SER A 658 5.53 -9.55 -16.64
CA SER A 658 4.58 -10.07 -15.66
C SER A 658 3.91 -11.36 -16.16
N VAL A 659 3.60 -11.47 -17.45
CA VAL A 659 3.11 -12.72 -18.05
C VAL A 659 4.18 -13.80 -17.96
N ALA A 660 5.44 -13.47 -18.31
CA ALA A 660 6.55 -14.42 -18.22
C ALA A 660 6.78 -14.95 -16.79
N GLU A 661 6.60 -14.11 -15.76
CA GLU A 661 6.68 -14.57 -14.36
C GLU A 661 5.60 -15.61 -14.05
N ILE A 662 4.37 -15.38 -14.50
CA ILE A 662 3.26 -16.34 -14.29
C ILE A 662 3.50 -17.64 -15.07
N VAL A 663 4.04 -17.56 -16.30
CA VAL A 663 4.44 -18.75 -17.07
C VAL A 663 5.44 -19.59 -16.28
N ASP A 664 6.42 -18.96 -15.65
CA ASP A 664 7.42 -19.68 -14.84
C ASP A 664 6.82 -20.23 -13.55
N ILE A 665 5.90 -19.50 -12.90
CA ILE A 665 5.17 -19.98 -11.71
C ILE A 665 4.35 -21.24 -12.03
N LEU A 666 3.74 -21.29 -13.20
CA LEU A 666 2.94 -22.40 -13.69
C LEU A 666 3.76 -23.42 -14.48
N SER A 667 5.10 -23.39 -14.38
CA SER A 667 5.96 -24.35 -15.05
C SER A 667 5.63 -25.80 -14.62
N GLY A 668 5.41 -26.69 -15.58
CA GLY A 668 4.96 -28.07 -15.33
C GLY A 668 3.44 -28.29 -15.44
N HIS A 669 2.66 -27.20 -15.56
CA HIS A 669 1.25 -27.29 -15.90
C HIS A 669 1.03 -27.85 -17.30
N LYS A 670 0.00 -28.67 -17.49
CA LYS A 670 -0.27 -29.39 -18.75
C LYS A 670 -1.52 -28.90 -19.49
N GLY A 671 -2.45 -28.26 -18.74
CA GLY A 671 -3.66 -27.67 -19.31
C GLY A 671 -3.38 -26.35 -20.03
N MET A 672 -4.40 -25.78 -20.65
CA MET A 672 -4.32 -24.45 -21.22
C MET A 672 -4.16 -23.39 -20.14
N VAL A 673 -3.34 -22.37 -20.39
CA VAL A 673 -3.27 -21.19 -19.55
C VAL A 673 -3.62 -19.98 -20.40
N LEU A 674 -4.69 -19.30 -20.04
CA LEU A 674 -5.22 -18.13 -20.75
C LEU A 674 -5.40 -16.98 -19.75
N TYR A 675 -5.27 -15.73 -20.19
CA TYR A 675 -5.47 -14.60 -19.29
C TYR A 675 -6.40 -13.52 -19.86
N GLU A 676 -7.20 -12.96 -18.98
CA GLU A 676 -8.03 -11.80 -19.27
C GLU A 676 -7.14 -10.54 -19.31
N LYS A 677 -7.22 -9.80 -20.42
CA LYS A 677 -6.48 -8.55 -20.61
C LYS A 677 -6.89 -7.50 -19.60
N SER A 678 -5.92 -6.68 -19.19
CA SER A 678 -6.18 -5.59 -18.26
C SER A 678 -7.25 -4.62 -18.77
N LEU A 679 -8.19 -4.28 -17.90
CA LEU A 679 -9.26 -3.30 -18.17
C LEU A 679 -8.75 -1.85 -18.23
N GLU A 680 -7.51 -1.59 -17.87
CA GLU A 680 -6.91 -0.26 -17.78
C GLU A 680 -5.93 0.03 -18.94
N LEU A 681 -5.68 -0.91 -19.83
CA LEU A 681 -4.86 -0.73 -21.03
C LEU A 681 -5.74 -0.44 -22.27
N SER A 682 -5.20 0.39 -23.17
CA SER A 682 -5.84 0.64 -24.48
C SER A 682 -5.65 -0.54 -25.44
N GLU A 683 -6.49 -0.62 -26.46
CA GLU A 683 -6.37 -1.59 -27.53
C GLU A 683 -4.95 -1.60 -28.15
N ARG A 684 -4.36 -0.41 -28.34
CA ARG A 684 -3.00 -0.28 -28.87
C ARG A 684 -1.94 -0.91 -27.97
N GLU A 685 -2.06 -0.70 -26.66
CA GLU A 685 -1.12 -1.26 -25.68
C GLU A 685 -1.31 -2.77 -25.53
N LEU A 686 -2.55 -3.24 -25.58
CA LEU A 686 -2.87 -4.66 -25.54
C LEU A 686 -2.34 -5.40 -26.77
N LYS A 687 -2.50 -4.83 -27.98
CA LYS A 687 -1.96 -5.40 -29.23
C LYS A 687 -0.42 -5.35 -29.31
N ALA A 688 0.21 -4.52 -28.51
CA ALA A 688 1.68 -4.45 -28.42
C ALA A 688 2.28 -5.48 -27.45
N MET A 689 1.46 -6.26 -26.75
CA MET A 689 1.91 -7.37 -25.91
C MET A 689 2.22 -8.60 -26.78
N ASN A 690 3.30 -9.32 -26.45
CA ASN A 690 3.77 -10.48 -27.22
C ASN A 690 2.92 -11.75 -27.02
N TYR A 691 2.02 -11.76 -26.04
CA TYR A 691 1.15 -12.90 -25.68
C TYR A 691 -0.32 -12.66 -26.04
N ASP A 692 -0.58 -12.00 -27.16
CA ASP A 692 -1.94 -11.67 -27.58
C ASP A 692 -2.83 -12.90 -27.84
N ASN A 693 -2.24 -13.98 -28.37
CA ASN A 693 -2.95 -15.22 -28.71
C ASN A 693 -3.42 -16.04 -27.48
N GLU A 694 -2.78 -15.87 -26.34
CA GLU A 694 -3.08 -16.56 -25.07
C GLU A 694 -4.02 -15.74 -24.19
N SER A 695 -4.61 -14.69 -24.73
CA SER A 695 -5.40 -13.72 -23.97
C SER A 695 -6.79 -13.51 -24.52
N PHE A 696 -7.70 -13.09 -23.64
CA PHE A 696 -9.05 -12.69 -24.01
C PHE A 696 -9.41 -11.35 -23.39
N THR A 697 -10.42 -10.67 -23.95
CA THR A 697 -10.83 -9.34 -23.52
C THR A 697 -12.26 -9.41 -22.97
N LEU A 698 -12.59 -8.61 -21.95
CA LEU A 698 -13.97 -8.44 -21.53
C LEU A 698 -14.76 -7.77 -22.66
N TYR A 699 -15.60 -8.56 -23.33
CA TYR A 699 -16.49 -8.11 -24.42
C TYR A 699 -17.73 -7.41 -23.88
N TYR A 700 -18.40 -8.03 -22.91
CA TYR A 700 -19.57 -7.48 -22.22
C TYR A 700 -19.53 -7.81 -20.73
N GLY A 701 -19.89 -6.84 -19.89
CA GLY A 701 -20.17 -7.08 -18.48
C GLY A 701 -20.11 -5.83 -17.61
N LYS A 702 -20.82 -5.85 -16.48
CA LYS A 702 -20.68 -4.83 -15.43
C LYS A 702 -19.37 -5.06 -14.68
N LEU A 703 -18.62 -3.97 -14.49
CA LEU A 703 -17.30 -4.04 -13.89
C LEU A 703 -17.38 -4.13 -12.36
N PRO A 704 -16.62 -5.01 -11.70
CA PRO A 704 -16.44 -5.01 -10.25
C PRO A 704 -15.54 -3.83 -9.87
N LEU A 705 -16.15 -2.66 -9.63
CA LEU A 705 -15.41 -1.42 -9.33
C LEU A 705 -14.71 -1.47 -7.99
N MET A 706 -15.30 -2.17 -7.01
CA MET A 706 -14.71 -2.43 -5.69
C MET A 706 -15.16 -3.80 -5.18
N VAL A 707 -14.25 -4.49 -4.52
CA VAL A 707 -14.52 -5.64 -3.66
C VAL A 707 -14.22 -5.19 -2.24
N THR A 708 -15.19 -5.25 -1.33
CA THR A 708 -15.07 -4.63 0.00
C THR A 708 -15.55 -5.54 1.12
N SER A 709 -14.82 -5.56 2.23
CA SER A 709 -15.22 -6.18 3.48
C SER A 709 -16.06 -5.24 4.37
N GLY A 710 -16.10 -3.95 4.06
CA GLY A 710 -16.59 -2.89 4.94
C GLY A 710 -18.01 -2.38 4.68
N LEU A 711 -18.79 -2.98 3.77
CA LEU A 711 -20.16 -2.55 3.47
C LEU A 711 -21.13 -3.72 3.72
N ARG A 712 -21.50 -3.97 4.98
CA ARG A 712 -22.43 -5.07 5.31
C ARG A 712 -23.89 -4.65 5.24
N ASP A 713 -24.17 -3.43 5.70
CA ASP A 713 -25.55 -2.94 5.87
C ASP A 713 -26.03 -2.13 4.65
N THR A 714 -25.07 -1.66 3.85
CA THR A 714 -25.36 -0.88 2.65
C THR A 714 -25.53 -1.79 1.42
N THR A 715 -26.73 -1.81 0.83
CA THR A 715 -27.05 -2.60 -0.38
C THR A 715 -27.86 -1.77 -1.37
N GLY A 716 -27.98 -2.26 -2.61
CA GLY A 716 -28.77 -1.63 -3.66
C GLY A 716 -28.01 -0.56 -4.44
N THR A 717 -28.75 0.38 -5.04
CA THR A 717 -28.16 1.40 -5.92
C THR A 717 -27.70 2.62 -5.14
N LEU A 718 -26.43 2.98 -5.30
CA LEU A 718 -25.85 4.23 -4.83
C LEU A 718 -25.72 5.20 -6.00
N THR A 719 -26.09 6.46 -5.77
CA THR A 719 -26.01 7.53 -6.76
C THR A 719 -25.17 8.69 -6.24
N ASP A 720 -24.16 9.11 -6.98
CA ASP A 720 -23.33 10.27 -6.61
C ASP A 720 -24.03 11.60 -6.95
N ASP A 721 -23.44 12.73 -6.50
CA ASP A 721 -23.97 14.08 -6.75
C ASP A 721 -24.01 14.46 -8.25
N LYS A 722 -23.36 13.69 -9.12
CA LYS A 722 -23.36 13.86 -10.59
C LYS A 722 -24.35 12.97 -11.30
N GLY A 723 -25.04 12.09 -10.58
CA GLY A 723 -26.02 11.14 -11.11
C GLY A 723 -25.42 9.82 -11.60
N HIS A 724 -24.12 9.54 -11.37
CA HIS A 724 -23.56 8.24 -11.67
C HIS A 724 -24.08 7.21 -10.66
N ARG A 725 -24.43 6.05 -11.18
CA ARG A 725 -24.99 4.96 -10.39
C ARG A 725 -24.00 3.81 -10.27
N VAL A 726 -23.97 3.18 -9.11
CA VAL A 726 -23.28 1.91 -8.86
C VAL A 726 -24.20 1.00 -8.06
N SER A 727 -24.03 -0.31 -8.17
CA SER A 727 -24.85 -1.29 -7.45
C SER A 727 -24.01 -2.03 -6.42
N VAL A 728 -24.42 -2.03 -5.16
CA VAL A 728 -23.80 -2.83 -4.10
C VAL A 728 -24.50 -4.19 -4.05
N ILE A 729 -23.76 -5.23 -4.37
CA ILE A 729 -24.22 -6.62 -4.32
C ILE A 729 -23.72 -7.26 -3.03
N LYS A 730 -24.65 -7.76 -2.22
CA LYS A 730 -24.32 -8.54 -1.03
C LYS A 730 -23.99 -9.97 -1.45
N CYS A 731 -22.76 -10.38 -1.25
CA CYS A 731 -22.28 -11.72 -1.59
C CYS A 731 -22.47 -12.64 -0.38
N GLY A 732 -23.58 -13.36 -0.34
CA GLY A 732 -23.94 -14.26 0.76
C GLY A 732 -22.91 -15.37 0.93
N GLY A 733 -22.47 -15.63 2.18
CA GLY A 733 -21.49 -16.68 2.50
C GLY A 733 -20.02 -16.31 2.17
N LEU A 734 -19.79 -15.19 1.48
CA LEU A 734 -18.44 -14.71 1.13
C LEU A 734 -17.98 -13.57 2.06
N CYS A 735 -16.68 -13.39 2.10
CA CYS A 735 -16.02 -12.42 2.96
C CYS A 735 -16.04 -10.98 2.47
N TYR A 736 -16.84 -10.69 1.48
CA TYR A 736 -16.87 -9.38 0.85
C TYR A 736 -18.24 -9.10 0.23
N ASN A 737 -18.44 -7.84 -0.12
CA ASN A 737 -19.48 -7.38 -1.04
C ASN A 737 -18.82 -6.79 -2.28
N VAL A 738 -19.56 -6.71 -3.39
CA VAL A 738 -19.07 -6.16 -4.64
C VAL A 738 -19.84 -4.93 -5.03
N ILE A 739 -19.13 -3.86 -5.39
CA ILE A 739 -19.73 -2.67 -6.02
C ILE A 739 -19.54 -2.79 -7.52
N LEU A 740 -20.63 -2.99 -8.25
CA LEU A 740 -20.65 -3.06 -9.70
C LEU A 740 -20.88 -1.70 -10.35
N SER A 741 -20.34 -1.51 -11.55
CA SER A 741 -20.61 -0.34 -12.37
C SER A 741 -22.11 -0.26 -12.74
N GLY A 742 -22.63 0.97 -12.82
CA GLY A 742 -24.03 1.18 -13.23
C GLY A 742 -24.29 0.87 -14.70
N LEU A 743 -23.27 1.04 -15.54
CA LEU A 743 -23.30 0.69 -16.96
C LEU A 743 -22.34 -0.46 -17.23
N PRO A 744 -22.71 -1.44 -18.07
CA PRO A 744 -21.78 -2.47 -18.50
C PRO A 744 -20.73 -1.88 -19.45
N GLN A 745 -19.53 -2.49 -19.47
CA GLN A 745 -18.62 -2.35 -20.60
C GLN A 745 -19.18 -3.17 -21.77
N SER A 746 -19.09 -2.65 -23.01
CA SER A 746 -19.42 -3.39 -24.20
C SER A 746 -18.49 -3.02 -25.36
N LEU A 747 -17.87 -4.02 -25.98
CA LEU A 747 -17.04 -3.88 -27.17
C LEU A 747 -17.79 -4.29 -28.45
N HIS A 748 -19.12 -4.34 -28.41
CA HIS A 748 -19.96 -4.63 -29.58
C HIS A 748 -19.55 -3.74 -30.77
N GLY A 749 -19.40 -4.36 -31.96
CA GLY A 749 -18.94 -3.68 -33.17
C GLY A 749 -17.43 -3.44 -33.27
N ILE A 750 -16.63 -3.78 -32.24
CA ILE A 750 -15.16 -3.69 -32.25
C ILE A 750 -14.53 -5.09 -32.29
N SER A 751 -14.98 -5.98 -31.41
CA SER A 751 -14.55 -7.37 -31.34
C SER A 751 -15.76 -8.28 -31.35
N ARG A 752 -15.63 -9.54 -31.74
CA ARG A 752 -16.68 -10.55 -31.63
C ARG A 752 -16.32 -11.66 -30.65
N ALA A 753 -15.03 -11.90 -30.41
CA ALA A 753 -14.55 -12.90 -29.50
C ALA A 753 -14.10 -12.25 -28.18
N GLY A 754 -14.52 -12.80 -27.04
CA GLY A 754 -14.15 -12.32 -25.73
C GLY A 754 -15.08 -12.82 -24.62
N LEU A 755 -14.90 -12.31 -23.40
CA LEU A 755 -15.66 -12.68 -22.22
C LEU A 755 -16.97 -11.87 -22.14
N CYS A 756 -18.11 -12.57 -22.17
CA CYS A 756 -19.41 -12.06 -21.74
C CYS A 756 -19.62 -12.44 -20.27
N SER A 757 -19.54 -11.47 -19.37
CA SER A 757 -19.68 -11.69 -17.93
C SER A 757 -21.04 -11.19 -17.45
N PHE A 758 -21.94 -12.12 -17.12
CA PHE A 758 -23.24 -11.82 -16.57
C PHE A 758 -23.18 -11.82 -15.03
N THR A 759 -23.56 -10.70 -14.44
CA THR A 759 -23.49 -10.46 -13.01
C THR A 759 -24.87 -10.42 -12.36
N ASN A 760 -25.64 -9.36 -12.57
CA ASN A 760 -26.98 -9.19 -12.05
C ASN A 760 -28.02 -8.91 -13.15
N GLU A 761 -27.72 -9.27 -14.38
CA GLU A 761 -28.62 -9.22 -15.52
C GLU A 761 -29.76 -10.23 -15.37
N SER A 762 -30.99 -9.83 -15.71
CA SER A 762 -32.15 -10.72 -15.77
C SER A 762 -32.09 -11.67 -16.99
N ALA A 763 -32.85 -12.73 -16.96
CA ALA A 763 -32.98 -13.67 -18.09
C ALA A 763 -33.40 -12.98 -19.40
N GLU A 764 -34.22 -11.93 -19.32
CA GLU A 764 -34.66 -11.14 -20.49
C GLU A 764 -33.49 -10.30 -21.05
N GLU A 765 -32.73 -9.64 -20.17
CA GLU A 765 -31.55 -8.88 -20.57
C GLU A 765 -30.51 -9.78 -21.23
N ILE A 766 -30.28 -10.98 -20.67
CA ILE A 766 -29.32 -11.95 -21.24
C ILE A 766 -29.74 -12.36 -22.64
N ARG A 767 -31.03 -12.72 -22.84
CA ARG A 767 -31.55 -13.05 -24.16
C ARG A 767 -31.34 -11.92 -25.16
N ASP A 768 -31.63 -10.68 -24.75
CA ASP A 768 -31.47 -9.51 -25.60
C ASP A 768 -29.99 -9.25 -25.96
N ILE A 769 -29.05 -9.46 -25.01
CA ILE A 769 -27.59 -9.34 -25.23
C ILE A 769 -27.11 -10.40 -26.20
N LEU A 770 -27.50 -11.67 -26.01
CA LEU A 770 -27.10 -12.79 -26.87
C LEU A 770 -27.65 -12.71 -28.28
N SER A 771 -28.84 -12.11 -28.46
CA SER A 771 -29.45 -11.90 -29.78
C SER A 771 -28.97 -10.62 -30.48
N GLU A 772 -27.98 -9.91 -29.95
CA GLU A 772 -27.48 -8.62 -30.45
C GLU A 772 -28.62 -7.59 -30.70
N ASN A 773 -29.63 -7.56 -29.84
CA ASN A 773 -30.74 -6.62 -29.93
C ASN A 773 -30.19 -5.17 -29.98
N PRO A 774 -30.68 -4.33 -30.93
CA PRO A 774 -30.28 -2.93 -31.10
C PRO A 774 -30.33 -2.08 -29.83
N ARG A 775 -31.09 -2.46 -28.82
CA ARG A 775 -31.10 -1.81 -27.49
C ARG A 775 -29.71 -1.76 -26.83
N PHE A 776 -28.86 -2.77 -27.04
CA PHE A 776 -27.50 -2.82 -26.45
C PHE A 776 -26.46 -2.16 -27.34
N ILE A 777 -26.85 -1.56 -28.46
CA ILE A 777 -25.98 -0.77 -29.35
C ILE A 777 -26.07 0.72 -29.02
N ASP A 778 -27.08 1.18 -28.25
CA ASP A 778 -27.17 2.57 -27.83
C ASP A 778 -26.04 2.95 -26.88
N LYS A 779 -25.13 3.84 -27.30
CA LYS A 779 -23.98 4.35 -26.53
C LYS A 779 -24.33 4.96 -25.16
N LYS A 780 -25.63 5.22 -24.89
CA LYS A 780 -26.09 5.68 -23.58
C LYS A 780 -26.22 4.55 -22.54
N LEU A 781 -26.24 3.29 -22.99
CA LEU A 781 -26.49 2.12 -22.16
C LEU A 781 -25.23 1.31 -21.84
N PHE A 782 -24.07 1.72 -22.37
CA PHE A 782 -22.79 1.04 -22.09
C PHE A 782 -21.61 2.01 -22.11
N THR A 783 -20.45 1.54 -21.63
CA THR A 783 -19.15 2.21 -21.70
C THR A 783 -18.15 1.39 -22.51
N ARG A 784 -17.15 2.04 -23.11
CA ARG A 784 -15.98 1.39 -23.70
C ARG A 784 -14.85 1.17 -22.68
N GLY A 785 -15.03 1.61 -21.43
CA GLY A 785 -13.97 1.59 -20.44
C GLY A 785 -12.74 2.37 -20.93
N HIS A 786 -11.57 1.79 -20.74
CA HIS A 786 -10.29 2.36 -21.20
C HIS A 786 -9.79 1.77 -22.53
N PHE A 787 -10.56 0.90 -23.17
CA PHE A 787 -10.17 0.18 -24.38
C PHE A 787 -9.69 1.10 -25.52
N GLU A 788 -10.35 2.25 -25.70
CA GLU A 788 -9.97 3.20 -26.76
C GLU A 788 -8.75 4.06 -26.41
N LYS A 789 -8.57 4.47 -25.16
CA LYS A 789 -7.58 5.48 -24.76
C LYS A 789 -6.53 5.01 -23.76
N GLY A 790 -6.80 3.95 -22.99
CA GLY A 790 -5.98 3.54 -21.85
C GLY A 790 -5.96 4.58 -20.70
N ILE A 791 -5.06 4.42 -19.75
CA ILE A 791 -4.80 5.34 -18.63
C ILE A 791 -3.31 5.66 -18.49
#